data_bb4f0f84911ace1cea3624d6f58461bb
#
_entry.id   bb4f0f84911ace1cea3624d6f58461bb
#
_cell.length_a   1.000
_cell.length_b   1.000
_cell.length_c   1.000
_cell.angle_alpha   90.00
_cell.angle_beta   90.00
_cell.angle_gamma   90.00
#
_symmetry.space_group_name_H-M   'P 1'
#
loop_
_entity.id
_entity.type
_entity.pdbx_description
1 polymer ?
#
loop_
_entity_poly.entity_id
_entity_poly.type
_entity_poly.pdbx_seq_one_letter_code
_entity_poly.pdbx_strand_id
1 'polypeptide(L)'
;MATSRRQFIKISALGAGSLALAGTAFELAKGSSILGKISGEKENGPLRTPTYCEICFWQCAGWVYKDADGNIQKIVGNDDDQHCNGRFCPRGTGGVGQYHDEDRLKTPLIRTTEGGKDSFREASWDEALDYIAEKLKKIAAEHGPECVALFTHGSGGAHFGHMLKAFGSESIAAPSFAQCRGPREVGFLTTFGDIIYSPERIDIRDTRCMVLIGSHLGENMHNGQVQEMSDAIDKGATIITVDPRFSTAASKSKYWLPIKPATDMALLLSWINVIIENEWYDKDYVERYTYGFEELKEHVKTFTPEWAYGITTIDPNIIRETAREMHNAAPSVIVNPGRHVTWYGDDTQRLRAVAILTALLGSWGRRGGYYKPDKLNLPSYPVPPFPKPKRSPIEAYGGKYVLANEVVANGLCDATIPTVTDQCNFKAWIVNGTNLLAAFPNQANTMKAIQALQLLVVVDTMPIELTGYADVVLPECTYLERYDMIRNSGHRQPNVALRMPAAEPKYNSKPASWMAKELAGKLGLSAWFPWKDMEELLDWQFKQVGTSLEEMKRIGVKNFPREFDDLFFAPGEDVVFNTNTGKIELYSTDMENEGFAPLPVYTAHEEPPEGYYRLNYGRAPMHTFSRTANNPNLTDLMDENVLWVNPKVAKLWGLENDQMVKLKNQDNILSSFAIKVRVTERIRWDSVYMVHGFGHNNKKLTRAHGRGINDTELVSRVHIDPVMGGTGMRGNFVTFITDFDMNGKEAEA
;
A
#
# COMPACT_ATOMS: atom_id res chain seq x y z
N MET A 1 -47.49 -1.26 -2.19
CA MET A 1 -47.75 -1.83 -0.84
C MET A 1 -46.45 -2.44 -0.34
N ALA A 2 -45.87 -1.85 0.68
CA ALA A 2 -44.60 -2.34 1.26
C ALA A 2 -44.87 -3.55 2.15
N THR A 3 -44.33 -4.69 1.83
CA THR A 3 -44.42 -5.92 2.65
C THR A 3 -43.54 -5.73 3.91
N SER A 4 -44.13 -6.00 5.09
CA SER A 4 -43.40 -5.87 6.34
C SER A 4 -42.32 -6.96 6.49
N ARG A 5 -41.26 -6.65 7.21
CA ARG A 5 -40.14 -7.58 7.50
C ARG A 5 -40.58 -8.94 8.02
N ARG A 6 -41.71 -8.97 8.75
CA ARG A 6 -42.32 -10.19 9.28
C ARG A 6 -43.01 -11.05 8.21
N GLN A 7 -43.58 -10.43 7.17
CA GLN A 7 -44.16 -11.13 6.02
C GLN A 7 -43.06 -11.69 5.11
N PHE A 8 -41.97 -10.98 4.93
CA PHE A 8 -40.81 -11.46 4.18
C PHE A 8 -40.18 -12.71 4.83
N ILE A 9 -40.02 -12.72 6.16
CA ILE A 9 -39.51 -13.90 6.88
C ILE A 9 -40.48 -15.09 6.79
N LYS A 10 -41.78 -14.86 6.82
CA LYS A 10 -42.79 -15.95 6.66
C LYS A 10 -42.78 -16.53 5.26
N ILE A 11 -42.62 -15.72 4.23
CA ILE A 11 -42.54 -16.17 2.84
C ILE A 11 -41.22 -16.94 2.59
N SER A 12 -40.12 -16.50 3.17
CA SER A 12 -38.86 -17.22 3.10
C SER A 12 -38.87 -18.56 3.85
N ALA A 13 -39.55 -18.63 4.98
CA ALA A 13 -39.70 -19.87 5.74
C ALA A 13 -40.64 -20.89 5.07
N LEU A 14 -41.67 -20.44 4.37
CA LEU A 14 -42.57 -21.29 3.57
C LEU A 14 -41.88 -21.81 2.29
N GLY A 15 -41.02 -21.00 1.67
CA GLY A 15 -40.20 -21.43 0.54
C GLY A 15 -39.16 -22.49 0.91
N ALA A 16 -38.56 -22.39 2.10
CA ALA A 16 -37.59 -23.37 2.59
C ALA A 16 -38.24 -24.70 3.01
N GLY A 17 -39.48 -24.65 3.57
CA GLY A 17 -40.24 -25.85 3.96
C GLY A 17 -40.75 -26.70 2.80
N SER A 18 -41.11 -26.09 1.67
CA SER A 18 -41.58 -26.80 0.48
C SER A 18 -40.45 -27.46 -0.34
N LEU A 19 -39.20 -27.00 -0.22
CA LEU A 19 -38.01 -27.62 -0.81
C LEU A 19 -37.49 -28.84 -0.02
N ALA A 20 -37.80 -28.92 1.28
CA ALA A 20 -37.41 -30.04 2.15
C ALA A 20 -38.25 -31.33 1.90
N LEU A 21 -39.42 -31.22 1.25
CA LEU A 21 -40.32 -32.36 0.98
C LEU A 21 -40.08 -33.05 -0.37
N ALA A 22 -39.14 -32.57 -1.22
CA ALA A 22 -38.93 -33.07 -2.58
C ALA A 22 -37.56 -33.72 -2.82
N GLY A 23 -36.93 -34.36 -1.86
CA GLY A 23 -35.77 -35.25 -2.09
C GLY A 23 -34.51 -34.60 -2.73
N THR A 24 -34.48 -33.27 -2.89
CA THR A 24 -33.39 -32.53 -3.54
C THR A 24 -32.42 -31.85 -2.57
N ALA A 25 -32.64 -32.04 -1.26
CA ALA A 25 -31.78 -31.44 -0.22
C ALA A 25 -30.32 -31.95 -0.22
N PHE A 26 -30.07 -33.08 -0.89
CA PHE A 26 -28.71 -33.66 -0.92
C PHE A 26 -27.79 -33.02 -2.02
N GLU A 27 -28.36 -32.37 -3.01
CA GLU A 27 -27.56 -31.66 -4.05
C GLU A 27 -27.25 -30.22 -3.72
N LEU A 28 -28.01 -29.59 -2.82
CA LEU A 28 -27.73 -28.22 -2.34
C LEU A 28 -26.49 -28.12 -1.43
N ALA A 29 -26.04 -29.23 -0.84
CA ALA A 29 -24.81 -29.30 -0.04
C ALA A 29 -23.54 -29.37 -0.89
N LYS A 30 -23.64 -29.63 -2.19
CA LYS A 30 -22.54 -29.52 -3.16
C LYS A 30 -22.69 -28.24 -3.96
N GLY A 31 -22.33 -27.11 -3.33
CA GLY A 31 -22.47 -25.76 -3.90
C GLY A 31 -21.76 -25.48 -5.22
N SER A 32 -21.24 -26.50 -5.92
CA SER A 32 -20.62 -26.42 -7.23
C SER A 32 -21.55 -26.77 -8.39
N SER A 33 -22.69 -27.47 -8.17
CA SER A 33 -23.49 -27.98 -9.30
C SER A 33 -24.64 -27.06 -9.74
N ILE A 34 -25.12 -26.15 -8.89
CA ILE A 34 -26.27 -25.28 -9.25
C ILE A 34 -25.82 -24.05 -10.04
N LEU A 35 -24.64 -23.50 -9.74
CA LEU A 35 -24.06 -22.40 -10.54
C LEU A 35 -23.67 -22.84 -11.94
N GLY A 36 -23.24 -24.09 -12.13
CA GLY A 36 -22.97 -24.67 -13.43
C GLY A 36 -24.22 -24.86 -14.32
N LYS A 37 -25.37 -25.14 -13.72
CA LYS A 37 -26.63 -25.32 -14.47
C LYS A 37 -27.33 -24.01 -14.87
N ILE A 38 -27.01 -22.91 -14.20
CA ILE A 38 -27.57 -21.57 -14.56
C ILE A 38 -26.72 -20.91 -15.67
N SER A 39 -25.48 -21.35 -15.89
CA SER A 39 -24.55 -20.74 -16.84
C SER A 39 -24.46 -21.43 -18.20
N GLY A 40 -25.34 -22.37 -18.53
CA GLY A 40 -25.37 -22.99 -19.84
C GLY A 40 -24.02 -23.58 -20.26
N GLU A 41 -23.58 -24.64 -19.58
CA GLU A 41 -22.38 -25.38 -19.95
C GLU A 41 -22.53 -25.91 -21.38
N LYS A 42 -21.89 -25.22 -22.33
CA LYS A 42 -21.50 -25.86 -23.61
C LYS A 42 -20.30 -26.77 -23.31
N GLU A 43 -20.07 -27.80 -24.10
CA GLU A 43 -18.99 -28.80 -23.97
C GLU A 43 -17.56 -28.26 -23.79
N ASN A 44 -17.38 -26.95 -23.90
CA ASN A 44 -16.14 -26.22 -23.62
C ASN A 44 -16.36 -25.28 -22.44
N GLY A 45 -16.37 -25.68 -21.21
CA GLY A 45 -16.53 -24.90 -19.97
C GLY A 45 -16.64 -23.35 -20.06
N PRO A 46 -17.05 -22.60 -19.06
CA PRO A 46 -17.23 -21.16 -19.19
C PRO A 46 -15.94 -20.50 -19.68
N LEU A 47 -16.05 -19.59 -20.67
CA LEU A 47 -14.92 -18.78 -21.16
C LEU A 47 -14.34 -17.97 -20.01
N ARG A 48 -13.31 -18.50 -19.34
CA ARG A 48 -12.64 -17.85 -18.21
C ARG A 48 -11.15 -17.71 -18.47
N THR A 49 -10.60 -16.59 -18.05
CA THR A 49 -9.18 -16.26 -18.21
C THR A 49 -8.56 -16.01 -16.85
N PRO A 50 -7.38 -16.59 -16.53
CA PRO A 50 -6.72 -16.35 -15.27
C PRO A 50 -6.16 -14.93 -15.21
N THR A 51 -6.24 -14.33 -14.04
CA THR A 51 -5.67 -13.02 -13.75
C THR A 51 -5.26 -12.92 -12.29
N TYR A 52 -4.53 -11.87 -11.95
CA TYR A 52 -4.44 -11.34 -10.58
C TYR A 52 -4.68 -9.84 -10.58
N CYS A 53 -5.41 -9.36 -9.59
CA CYS A 53 -5.84 -7.97 -9.49
C CYS A 53 -4.64 -7.03 -9.32
N GLU A 54 -4.66 -5.87 -9.99
CA GLU A 54 -3.64 -4.82 -9.87
C GLU A 54 -4.15 -3.57 -9.15
N ILE A 55 -5.38 -3.58 -8.67
CA ILE A 55 -5.95 -2.39 -8.02
C ILE A 55 -5.18 -2.03 -6.74
N CYS A 56 -4.62 -3.02 -6.04
CA CYS A 56 -3.74 -2.78 -4.90
C CYS A 56 -2.60 -3.82 -4.85
N PHE A 57 -1.61 -3.58 -3.99
CA PHE A 57 -0.43 -4.42 -3.79
C PHE A 57 -0.73 -5.86 -3.34
N TRP A 58 -1.97 -6.17 -2.92
CA TRP A 58 -2.34 -7.51 -2.46
C TRP A 58 -2.34 -8.55 -3.59
N GLN A 59 -2.64 -8.13 -4.81
CA GLN A 59 -2.57 -8.96 -6.02
C GLN A 59 -3.34 -10.29 -5.91
N CYS A 60 -4.57 -10.24 -5.39
CA CYS A 60 -5.46 -11.41 -5.33
C CYS A 60 -5.62 -12.04 -6.71
N ALA A 61 -5.39 -13.36 -6.83
CA ALA A 61 -5.62 -14.08 -8.09
C ALA A 61 -7.08 -14.45 -8.28
N GLY A 62 -7.51 -14.49 -9.53
CA GLY A 62 -8.89 -14.75 -9.89
C GLY A 62 -9.09 -15.12 -11.33
N TRP A 63 -10.36 -15.21 -11.69
CA TRP A 63 -10.86 -15.54 -13.00
C TRP A 63 -11.67 -14.39 -13.57
N VAL A 64 -11.36 -14.00 -14.79
CA VAL A 64 -12.19 -13.11 -15.60
C VAL A 64 -13.15 -13.97 -16.40
N TYR A 65 -14.45 -13.75 -16.25
CA TYR A 65 -15.49 -14.43 -17.02
C TYR A 65 -15.97 -13.55 -18.17
N LYS A 66 -16.15 -14.17 -19.32
CA LYS A 66 -16.63 -13.54 -20.55
C LYS A 66 -17.92 -14.17 -21.00
N ASP A 67 -18.76 -13.40 -21.72
CA ASP A 67 -19.92 -13.93 -22.40
C ASP A 67 -19.52 -14.65 -23.71
N ALA A 68 -20.52 -15.10 -24.45
CA ALA A 68 -20.32 -15.82 -25.73
C ALA A 68 -19.67 -14.93 -26.80
N ASP A 69 -19.81 -13.62 -26.70
CA ASP A 69 -19.26 -12.62 -27.61
C ASP A 69 -17.85 -12.16 -27.21
N GLY A 70 -17.33 -12.71 -26.09
CA GLY A 70 -15.99 -12.39 -25.56
C GLY A 70 -15.94 -11.16 -24.67
N ASN A 71 -17.06 -10.52 -24.33
CA ASN A 71 -17.08 -9.35 -23.46
C ASN A 71 -16.88 -9.74 -22.00
N ILE A 72 -16.07 -8.96 -21.28
CA ILE A 72 -15.83 -9.16 -19.85
C ILE A 72 -17.11 -8.88 -19.06
N GLN A 73 -17.57 -9.88 -18.31
CA GLN A 73 -18.76 -9.79 -17.47
C GLN A 73 -18.43 -9.54 -15.99
N LYS A 74 -17.49 -10.30 -15.45
CA LYS A 74 -17.14 -10.23 -14.03
C LYS A 74 -15.75 -10.79 -13.75
N ILE A 75 -15.22 -10.42 -12.58
CA ILE A 75 -14.02 -11.03 -12.00
C ILE A 75 -14.41 -11.68 -10.68
N VAL A 76 -13.95 -12.90 -10.44
CA VAL A 76 -14.12 -13.62 -9.17
C VAL A 76 -12.77 -14.15 -8.69
N GLY A 77 -12.61 -14.37 -7.37
CA GLY A 77 -11.39 -14.94 -6.81
C GLY A 77 -11.16 -16.38 -7.28
N ASN A 78 -9.91 -16.79 -7.31
CA ASN A 78 -9.51 -18.18 -7.51
C ASN A 78 -9.44 -18.88 -6.15
N ASP A 79 -10.17 -19.99 -5.97
CA ASP A 79 -10.25 -20.72 -4.70
C ASP A 79 -8.90 -21.29 -4.25
N ASP A 80 -7.97 -21.53 -5.20
CA ASP A 80 -6.61 -21.99 -4.92
C ASP A 80 -5.67 -20.86 -4.44
N ASP A 81 -6.11 -19.60 -4.51
CA ASP A 81 -5.30 -18.46 -4.09
C ASP A 81 -5.41 -18.19 -2.59
N GLN A 82 -4.35 -18.50 -1.83
CA GLN A 82 -4.27 -18.26 -0.40
C GLN A 82 -4.35 -16.78 0.00
N HIS A 83 -4.09 -15.83 -0.93
CA HIS A 83 -4.22 -14.40 -0.66
C HIS A 83 -5.66 -13.94 -0.53
N CYS A 84 -6.58 -14.53 -1.26
CA CYS A 84 -7.96 -14.12 -1.30
C CYS A 84 -8.95 -15.21 -0.88
N ASN A 85 -8.52 -16.47 -0.76
CA ASN A 85 -9.36 -17.63 -0.44
C ASN A 85 -10.65 -17.61 -1.29
N GLY A 86 -10.52 -17.45 -2.61
CA GLY A 86 -11.64 -17.41 -3.55
C GLY A 86 -12.48 -16.13 -3.54
N ARG A 87 -12.09 -15.09 -2.78
CA ARG A 87 -12.92 -13.87 -2.60
C ARG A 87 -12.18 -12.61 -3.01
N PHE A 88 -12.83 -11.77 -3.81
CA PHE A 88 -12.35 -10.43 -4.12
C PHE A 88 -13.02 -9.39 -3.22
N CYS A 89 -12.31 -8.31 -2.94
CA CYS A 89 -12.87 -7.13 -2.30
C CYS A 89 -13.65 -6.28 -3.33
N PRO A 90 -14.46 -5.29 -2.90
CA PRO A 90 -15.20 -4.43 -3.83
C PRO A 90 -14.34 -3.82 -4.93
N ARG A 91 -13.10 -3.39 -4.60
CA ARG A 91 -12.16 -2.83 -5.59
C ARG A 91 -11.75 -3.82 -6.67
N GLY A 92 -11.43 -5.04 -6.27
CA GLY A 92 -11.06 -6.10 -7.22
C GLY A 92 -12.24 -6.52 -8.10
N THR A 93 -13.41 -6.69 -7.52
CA THR A 93 -14.65 -7.01 -8.26
C THR A 93 -15.04 -5.86 -9.19
N GLY A 94 -14.95 -4.60 -8.71
CA GLY A 94 -15.21 -3.41 -9.51
C GLY A 94 -14.11 -3.05 -10.51
N GLY A 95 -12.98 -3.78 -10.50
CA GLY A 95 -11.84 -3.54 -11.38
C GLY A 95 -12.18 -3.59 -12.88
N VAL A 96 -13.22 -4.31 -13.27
CA VAL A 96 -13.76 -4.31 -14.64
C VAL A 96 -14.13 -2.90 -15.11
N GLY A 97 -14.57 -2.03 -14.18
CA GLY A 97 -14.90 -0.65 -14.50
C GLY A 97 -13.73 0.13 -15.10
N GLN A 98 -12.49 -0.16 -14.70
CA GLN A 98 -11.32 0.49 -15.27
C GLN A 98 -11.15 0.14 -16.77
N TYR A 99 -11.44 -1.09 -17.17
CA TYR A 99 -11.42 -1.49 -18.59
C TYR A 99 -12.46 -0.73 -19.40
N HIS A 100 -13.62 -0.47 -18.83
CA HIS A 100 -14.75 0.21 -19.50
C HIS A 100 -14.71 1.73 -19.36
N ASP A 101 -13.80 2.30 -18.59
CA ASP A 101 -13.70 3.74 -18.36
C ASP A 101 -13.37 4.48 -19.68
N GLU A 102 -14.25 5.39 -20.09
CA GLU A 102 -14.11 6.14 -21.34
C GLU A 102 -13.09 7.28 -21.26
N ASP A 103 -12.71 7.68 -20.04
CA ASP A 103 -11.72 8.72 -19.80
C ASP A 103 -10.27 8.22 -19.93
N ARG A 104 -10.07 6.95 -20.23
CA ARG A 104 -8.74 6.36 -20.47
C ARG A 104 -7.94 7.12 -21.51
N LEU A 105 -6.63 7.16 -21.34
CA LEU A 105 -5.69 7.59 -22.37
C LEU A 105 -5.81 6.70 -23.60
N LYS A 106 -5.84 7.30 -24.80
CA LYS A 106 -6.22 6.59 -26.04
C LYS A 106 -5.06 6.43 -27.02
N THR A 107 -4.16 7.40 -27.08
CA THR A 107 -3.05 7.43 -28.02
C THR A 107 -1.85 8.11 -27.37
N PRO A 108 -0.60 7.87 -27.85
CA PRO A 108 0.56 8.61 -27.36
C PRO A 108 0.39 10.12 -27.63
N LEU A 109 0.83 10.93 -26.67
CA LEU A 109 0.75 12.38 -26.74
C LEU A 109 2.15 12.98 -26.56
N ILE A 110 2.50 13.96 -27.37
CA ILE A 110 3.72 14.76 -27.24
C ILE A 110 3.34 16.20 -26.97
N ARG A 111 3.97 16.81 -25.97
CA ARG A 111 3.76 18.22 -25.62
C ARG A 111 4.06 19.14 -26.78
N THR A 112 3.20 20.13 -27.01
CA THR A 112 3.47 21.22 -27.95
C THR A 112 4.20 22.36 -27.24
N THR A 113 5.09 23.05 -27.95
CA THR A 113 5.84 24.19 -27.43
C THR A 113 4.98 25.43 -27.20
N GLU A 114 3.83 25.50 -27.87
CA GLU A 114 2.84 26.56 -27.74
C GLU A 114 1.69 26.09 -26.87
N GLY A 115 1.39 26.76 -25.74
CA GLY A 115 0.17 26.54 -24.99
C GLY A 115 0.28 26.06 -23.54
N GLY A 116 1.45 25.84 -22.97
CA GLY A 116 1.64 25.56 -21.53
C GLY A 116 1.14 24.19 -21.06
N LYS A 117 0.59 24.14 -19.87
CA LYS A 117 0.04 22.92 -19.25
C LYS A 117 -1.09 22.34 -20.14
N ASP A 118 -1.14 21.00 -20.27
CA ASP A 118 -2.14 20.25 -21.03
C ASP A 118 -2.19 20.50 -22.55
N SER A 119 -1.19 21.15 -23.13
CA SER A 119 -1.10 21.36 -24.57
C SER A 119 -0.34 20.21 -25.23
N PHE A 120 -1.06 19.31 -25.92
CA PHE A 120 -0.53 18.11 -26.53
C PHE A 120 -1.05 17.94 -27.96
N ARG A 121 -0.25 17.28 -28.80
CA ARG A 121 -0.67 16.68 -30.05
C ARG A 121 -0.60 15.16 -29.96
N GLU A 122 -1.45 14.48 -30.69
CA GLU A 122 -1.34 13.03 -30.89
C GLU A 122 -0.08 12.68 -31.67
N ALA A 123 0.48 11.51 -31.36
CA ALA A 123 1.67 10.98 -32.02
C ALA A 123 1.49 9.49 -32.30
N SER A 124 2.24 8.99 -33.28
CA SER A 124 2.41 7.53 -33.44
C SER A 124 3.29 6.98 -32.33
N TRP A 125 3.24 5.66 -32.13
CA TRP A 125 4.12 4.98 -31.18
C TRP A 125 5.60 5.17 -31.56
N ASP A 126 5.93 5.02 -32.86
CA ASP A 126 7.31 5.20 -33.33
C ASP A 126 7.81 6.61 -33.04
N GLU A 127 7.02 7.62 -33.38
CA GLU A 127 7.37 9.01 -33.13
C GLU A 127 7.58 9.31 -31.64
N ALA A 128 6.69 8.82 -30.77
CA ALA A 128 6.79 9.05 -29.33
C ALA A 128 8.01 8.35 -28.73
N LEU A 129 8.27 7.11 -29.12
CA LEU A 129 9.43 6.34 -28.63
C LEU A 129 10.75 6.87 -29.20
N ASP A 130 10.78 7.33 -30.46
CA ASP A 130 11.95 7.97 -31.03
C ASP A 130 12.31 9.28 -30.31
N TYR A 131 11.30 10.12 -30.04
CA TYR A 131 11.48 11.35 -29.26
C TYR A 131 12.07 11.06 -27.87
N ILE A 132 11.53 10.04 -27.15
CA ILE A 132 12.04 9.64 -25.84
C ILE A 132 13.49 9.14 -25.97
N ALA A 133 13.77 8.25 -26.94
CA ALA A 133 15.09 7.65 -27.13
C ALA A 133 16.16 8.71 -27.45
N GLU A 134 15.86 9.66 -28.32
CA GLU A 134 16.78 10.78 -28.67
C GLU A 134 17.10 11.65 -27.46
N LYS A 135 16.06 12.00 -26.66
CA LYS A 135 16.25 12.79 -25.43
C LYS A 135 17.08 12.03 -24.39
N LEU A 136 16.79 10.74 -24.16
CA LEU A 136 17.56 9.92 -23.23
C LEU A 136 19.00 9.76 -23.65
N LYS A 137 19.29 9.51 -24.96
CA LYS A 137 20.65 9.45 -25.49
C LYS A 137 21.41 10.76 -25.27
N LYS A 138 20.76 11.91 -25.52
CA LYS A 138 21.33 13.21 -25.26
C LYS A 138 21.67 13.42 -23.80
N ILE A 139 20.73 13.15 -22.89
CA ILE A 139 20.94 13.26 -21.45
C ILE A 139 22.08 12.35 -20.98
N ALA A 140 22.14 11.11 -21.48
CA ALA A 140 23.21 10.19 -21.12
C ALA A 140 24.59 10.67 -21.59
N ALA A 141 24.67 11.27 -22.78
CA ALA A 141 25.92 11.82 -23.34
C ALA A 141 26.39 13.05 -22.55
N GLU A 142 25.50 13.93 -22.14
CA GLU A 142 25.81 15.18 -21.45
C GLU A 142 26.00 15.05 -19.94
N HIS A 143 25.25 14.15 -19.29
CA HIS A 143 25.13 14.09 -17.84
C HIS A 143 25.38 12.68 -17.24
N GLY A 144 25.42 11.64 -18.07
CA GLY A 144 25.48 10.24 -17.66
C GLY A 144 24.10 9.58 -17.59
N PRO A 145 24.01 8.27 -17.86
CA PRO A 145 22.74 7.54 -17.83
C PRO A 145 22.12 7.47 -16.43
N GLU A 146 22.93 7.55 -15.37
CA GLU A 146 22.50 7.59 -13.98
C GLU A 146 21.66 8.83 -13.61
N CYS A 147 21.63 9.86 -14.47
CA CYS A 147 20.78 11.05 -14.31
C CYS A 147 19.33 10.85 -14.80
N VAL A 148 18.95 9.61 -15.12
CA VAL A 148 17.58 9.20 -15.44
C VAL A 148 17.00 8.41 -14.28
N ALA A 149 15.82 8.80 -13.78
CA ALA A 149 15.12 8.10 -12.71
C ALA A 149 13.80 7.48 -13.19
N LEU A 150 13.44 6.35 -12.59
CA LEU A 150 12.14 5.70 -12.74
C LEU A 150 11.36 5.76 -11.42
N PHE A 151 10.17 6.33 -11.47
CA PHE A 151 9.18 6.19 -10.40
C PHE A 151 8.10 5.22 -10.84
N THR A 152 7.85 4.18 -10.05
CA THR A 152 6.92 3.15 -10.47
C THR A 152 6.06 2.62 -9.32
N HIS A 153 4.83 2.23 -9.67
CA HIS A 153 3.95 1.50 -8.76
C HIS A 153 3.03 0.59 -9.59
N GLY A 154 3.16 -0.71 -9.42
CA GLY A 154 2.43 -1.72 -10.19
C GLY A 154 3.36 -2.65 -10.97
N SER A 155 2.78 -3.61 -11.69
CA SER A 155 3.53 -4.68 -12.36
C SER A 155 4.31 -4.20 -13.58
N GLY A 156 3.79 -3.20 -14.32
CA GLY A 156 4.40 -2.68 -15.54
C GLY A 156 5.80 -2.07 -15.33
N GLY A 157 6.03 -1.49 -14.15
CA GLY A 157 7.31 -0.87 -13.82
C GLY A 157 8.53 -1.79 -13.82
N ALA A 158 8.33 -3.10 -13.66
CA ALA A 158 9.43 -4.07 -13.71
C ALA A 158 10.15 -4.06 -15.07
N HIS A 159 9.41 -3.89 -16.15
CA HIS A 159 9.98 -3.84 -17.51
C HIS A 159 10.77 -2.56 -17.79
N PHE A 160 10.24 -1.42 -17.34
CA PHE A 160 10.99 -0.15 -17.40
C PHE A 160 12.22 -0.17 -16.49
N GLY A 161 12.11 -0.80 -15.30
CA GLY A 161 13.27 -1.00 -14.43
C GLY A 161 14.36 -1.86 -15.06
N HIS A 162 13.99 -2.93 -15.75
CA HIS A 162 14.93 -3.75 -16.50
C HIS A 162 15.61 -2.95 -17.63
N MET A 163 14.86 -2.18 -18.39
CA MET A 163 15.37 -1.29 -19.43
C MET A 163 16.33 -0.24 -18.85
N LEU A 164 15.96 0.38 -17.73
CA LEU A 164 16.76 1.43 -17.10
C LEU A 164 18.10 0.88 -16.58
N LYS A 165 18.11 -0.32 -15.99
CA LYS A 165 19.35 -1.00 -15.60
C LYS A 165 20.24 -1.28 -16.80
N ALA A 166 19.68 -1.76 -17.92
CA ALA A 166 20.41 -1.95 -19.17
C ALA A 166 20.96 -0.63 -19.73
N PHE A 167 20.24 0.47 -19.53
CA PHE A 167 20.67 1.82 -19.92
C PHE A 167 21.81 2.37 -19.04
N GLY A 168 22.00 1.86 -17.82
CA GLY A 168 23.07 2.22 -16.90
C GLY A 168 22.61 3.10 -15.72
N SER A 169 21.34 3.03 -15.32
CA SER A 169 20.84 3.66 -14.11
C SER A 169 20.14 2.66 -13.19
N GLU A 170 20.39 2.79 -11.90
CA GLU A 170 19.70 2.04 -10.81
C GLU A 170 18.75 2.94 -10.00
N SER A 171 18.50 4.18 -10.46
CA SER A 171 17.63 5.14 -9.80
C SER A 171 16.15 4.79 -10.01
N ILE A 172 15.74 3.67 -9.43
CA ILE A 172 14.39 3.09 -9.53
C ILE A 172 13.76 3.13 -8.16
N ALA A 173 12.70 3.92 -7.99
CA ALA A 173 12.02 4.08 -6.72
C ALA A 173 10.52 3.83 -6.82
N ALA A 174 9.98 3.17 -5.79
CA ALA A 174 8.55 3.11 -5.55
C ALA A 174 8.19 4.10 -4.44
N PRO A 175 7.28 5.06 -4.66
CA PRO A 175 6.81 5.96 -3.59
C PRO A 175 6.36 5.20 -2.34
N SER A 176 5.83 4.00 -2.51
CA SER A 176 5.38 3.14 -1.42
C SER A 176 6.46 2.73 -0.42
N PHE A 177 7.75 2.81 -0.75
CA PHE A 177 8.80 2.52 0.24
C PHE A 177 8.85 3.63 1.29
N ALA A 178 9.18 4.85 0.94
CA ALA A 178 9.29 5.96 1.88
C ALA A 178 7.96 6.35 2.55
N GLN A 179 6.82 6.16 1.84
CA GLN A 179 5.52 6.64 2.28
C GLN A 179 4.60 5.57 2.87
N CYS A 180 5.06 4.32 3.01
CA CYS A 180 4.17 3.25 3.45
C CYS A 180 4.92 2.18 4.26
N ARG A 181 5.78 1.39 3.62
CA ARG A 181 6.34 0.16 4.20
C ARG A 181 7.77 0.27 4.71
N GLY A 182 8.54 1.22 4.24
CA GLY A 182 9.98 1.34 4.55
C GLY A 182 10.30 1.38 6.04
N PRO A 183 9.67 2.26 6.84
CA PRO A 183 9.95 2.32 8.27
C PRO A 183 9.77 0.97 8.99
N ARG A 184 8.73 0.21 8.65
CA ARG A 184 8.53 -1.11 9.27
C ARG A 184 9.55 -2.13 8.78
N GLU A 185 9.93 -2.09 7.50
CA GLU A 185 10.93 -3.00 6.94
C GLU A 185 12.28 -2.73 7.58
N VAL A 186 12.71 -1.47 7.68
CA VAL A 186 13.97 -1.11 8.33
C VAL A 186 13.93 -1.35 9.85
N GLY A 187 12.80 -1.06 10.51
CA GLY A 187 12.64 -1.33 11.93
C GLY A 187 12.74 -2.83 12.29
N PHE A 188 12.19 -3.71 11.44
CA PHE A 188 12.33 -5.16 11.62
C PHE A 188 13.71 -5.66 11.19
N LEU A 189 14.28 -5.12 10.11
CA LEU A 189 15.63 -5.46 9.64
C LEU A 189 16.69 -5.19 10.73
N THR A 190 16.65 -4.01 11.34
CA THR A 190 17.59 -3.60 12.40
C THR A 190 17.30 -4.25 13.77
N THR A 191 16.26 -5.09 13.86
CA THR A 191 15.93 -5.85 15.07
C THR A 191 16.12 -7.36 14.84
N PHE A 192 15.57 -7.90 13.77
CA PHE A 192 15.57 -9.36 13.49
C PHE A 192 16.57 -9.77 12.41
N GLY A 193 17.21 -8.82 11.72
CA GLY A 193 18.03 -9.12 10.54
C GLY A 193 17.22 -9.54 9.30
N ASP A 194 15.89 -9.36 9.35
CA ASP A 194 14.99 -9.69 8.25
C ASP A 194 13.82 -8.69 8.17
N ILE A 195 13.25 -8.54 6.98
CA ILE A 195 12.15 -7.62 6.74
C ILE A 195 10.79 -8.30 6.95
N ILE A 196 9.78 -7.47 7.23
CA ILE A 196 8.39 -7.93 7.32
C ILE A 196 7.68 -7.77 5.97
N TYR A 197 7.82 -8.67 5.09
CA TYR A 197 7.35 -8.65 3.70
C TYR A 197 5.96 -8.04 3.46
N SER A 198 5.53 -8.00 2.21
CA SER A 198 4.20 -7.60 1.77
C SER A 198 3.62 -8.67 0.84
N PRO A 199 2.56 -9.38 1.27
CA PRO A 199 1.86 -9.33 2.56
C PRO A 199 2.74 -9.74 3.74
N GLU A 200 2.37 -9.27 4.93
CA GLU A 200 3.03 -9.58 6.19
C GLU A 200 2.95 -11.09 6.49
N ARG A 201 4.05 -11.65 7.00
CA ARG A 201 4.15 -13.07 7.38
C ARG A 201 3.71 -13.28 8.83
N ILE A 202 2.41 -13.17 9.04
CA ILE A 202 1.75 -13.28 10.35
C ILE A 202 0.71 -14.40 10.33
N ASP A 203 0.69 -15.20 11.39
CA ASP A 203 -0.21 -16.35 11.55
C ASP A 203 -1.48 -15.96 12.30
N ILE A 204 -2.35 -15.21 11.61
CA ILE A 204 -3.58 -14.67 12.22
C ILE A 204 -4.53 -15.79 12.63
N ARG A 205 -4.63 -16.89 11.88
CA ARG A 205 -5.60 -17.97 12.17
C ARG A 205 -5.40 -18.66 13.52
N ASP A 206 -4.14 -18.69 13.98
CA ASP A 206 -3.77 -19.37 15.21
C ASP A 206 -3.37 -18.38 16.32
N THR A 207 -3.53 -17.06 16.07
CA THR A 207 -3.25 -16.04 17.06
C THR A 207 -4.29 -16.05 18.19
N ARG A 208 -3.85 -15.76 19.41
CA ARG A 208 -4.70 -15.62 20.60
C ARG A 208 -4.91 -14.15 20.99
N CYS A 209 -3.99 -13.26 20.55
CA CYS A 209 -4.11 -11.82 20.74
C CYS A 209 -3.56 -11.10 19.51
N MET A 210 -4.31 -10.13 19.00
CA MET A 210 -3.88 -9.28 17.90
C MET A 210 -4.04 -7.81 18.27
N VAL A 211 -2.92 -7.07 18.24
CA VAL A 211 -2.87 -5.63 18.47
C VAL A 211 -2.81 -4.92 17.12
N LEU A 212 -3.76 -4.04 16.86
CA LEU A 212 -3.90 -3.26 15.65
C LEU A 212 -3.65 -1.78 15.95
N ILE A 213 -2.54 -1.22 15.50
CA ILE A 213 -2.17 0.18 15.71
C ILE A 213 -2.37 0.93 14.41
N GLY A 214 -3.41 1.78 14.30
CA GLY A 214 -3.75 2.52 13.08
C GLY A 214 -4.00 1.62 11.86
N SER A 215 -4.25 0.35 12.07
CA SER A 215 -4.42 -0.63 11.00
C SER A 215 -5.85 -0.63 10.46
N HIS A 216 -5.97 -0.76 9.15
CA HIS A 216 -7.24 -0.70 8.43
C HIS A 216 -7.80 -2.09 8.07
N LEU A 217 -7.60 -3.11 8.88
CA LEU A 217 -8.26 -4.40 8.64
C LEU A 217 -9.78 -4.24 8.60
N GLY A 218 -10.40 -4.64 7.50
CA GLY A 218 -11.81 -4.44 7.22
C GLY A 218 -12.15 -3.14 6.46
N GLU A 219 -11.25 -2.18 6.37
CA GLU A 219 -11.44 -0.96 5.59
C GLU A 219 -10.44 -0.83 4.43
N ASN A 220 -9.21 -1.23 4.61
CA ASN A 220 -8.20 -1.25 3.53
C ASN A 220 -8.02 -2.65 2.90
N MET A 221 -8.84 -3.55 3.26
CA MET A 221 -9.11 -4.82 2.63
C MET A 221 -8.12 -5.95 2.84
N HIS A 222 -6.91 -5.92 2.93
CA HIS A 222 -6.04 -7.10 3.19
C HIS A 222 -6.84 -8.42 3.25
N ASN A 223 -7.43 -8.78 2.13
CA ASN A 223 -8.65 -9.61 2.07
C ASN A 223 -8.52 -10.96 2.80
N GLY A 224 -7.41 -11.67 2.61
CA GLY A 224 -7.13 -12.91 3.33
C GLY A 224 -7.01 -12.67 4.84
N GLN A 225 -6.30 -11.62 5.26
CA GLN A 225 -6.10 -11.30 6.68
C GLN A 225 -7.40 -10.91 7.39
N VAL A 226 -8.34 -10.26 6.70
CA VAL A 226 -9.66 -9.95 7.28
C VAL A 226 -10.45 -11.24 7.55
N GLN A 227 -10.39 -12.20 6.64
CA GLN A 227 -11.02 -13.51 6.83
C GLN A 227 -10.37 -14.26 7.98
N GLU A 228 -9.05 -14.31 8.03
CA GLU A 228 -8.28 -14.95 9.10
C GLU A 228 -8.54 -14.29 10.48
N MET A 229 -8.68 -12.96 10.53
CA MET A 229 -9.05 -12.25 11.75
C MET A 229 -10.45 -12.63 12.23
N SER A 230 -11.42 -12.77 11.31
CA SER A 230 -12.75 -13.27 11.66
C SER A 230 -12.69 -14.68 12.27
N ASP A 231 -11.93 -15.59 11.63
CA ASP A 231 -11.73 -16.96 12.13
C ASP A 231 -11.05 -16.97 13.52
N ALA A 232 -10.08 -16.07 13.75
CA ALA A 232 -9.40 -15.95 15.04
C ALA A 232 -10.35 -15.44 16.13
N ILE A 233 -11.19 -14.44 15.82
CA ILE A 233 -12.22 -13.93 16.75
C ILE A 233 -13.20 -15.03 17.12
N ASP A 234 -13.66 -15.82 16.16
CA ASP A 234 -14.57 -16.95 16.39
C ASP A 234 -13.95 -18.03 17.29
N LYS A 235 -12.61 -18.16 17.29
CA LYS A 235 -11.86 -19.03 18.21
C LYS A 235 -11.57 -18.37 19.57
N GLY A 236 -11.98 -17.13 19.79
CA GLY A 236 -11.82 -16.42 21.06
C GLY A 236 -10.56 -15.56 21.17
N ALA A 237 -9.93 -15.21 20.06
CA ALA A 237 -8.77 -14.29 20.06
C ALA A 237 -9.18 -12.90 20.56
N THR A 238 -8.35 -12.30 21.43
CA THR A 238 -8.49 -10.92 21.88
C THR A 238 -7.98 -9.97 20.79
N ILE A 239 -8.81 -9.01 20.39
CA ILE A 239 -8.39 -7.91 19.51
C ILE A 239 -8.26 -6.63 20.33
N ILE A 240 -7.11 -5.96 20.20
CA ILE A 240 -6.82 -4.65 20.80
C ILE A 240 -6.60 -3.67 19.64
N THR A 241 -7.39 -2.61 19.56
CA THR A 241 -7.24 -1.59 18.51
C THR A 241 -6.85 -0.26 19.11
N VAL A 242 -5.73 0.28 18.64
CA VAL A 242 -5.21 1.62 18.96
C VAL A 242 -5.45 2.50 17.75
N ASP A 243 -6.43 3.39 17.82
CA ASP A 243 -6.80 4.27 16.69
C ASP A 243 -7.58 5.47 17.25
N PRO A 244 -7.24 6.71 16.88
CA PRO A 244 -8.03 7.89 17.26
C PRO A 244 -9.46 7.86 16.74
N ARG A 245 -9.72 6.97 15.81
CA ARG A 245 -10.98 6.77 15.09
C ARG A 245 -11.60 5.43 15.48
N PHE A 246 -12.91 5.41 15.73
CA PHE A 246 -13.66 4.17 15.88
C PHE A 246 -13.86 3.50 14.50
N SER A 247 -12.84 2.74 14.10
CA SER A 247 -12.76 2.04 12.82
C SER A 247 -13.59 0.73 12.81
N THR A 248 -13.64 0.05 11.66
CA THR A 248 -14.24 -1.29 11.56
C THR A 248 -13.52 -2.28 12.48
N ALA A 249 -12.18 -2.21 12.56
CA ALA A 249 -11.41 -3.05 13.47
C ALA A 249 -11.75 -2.73 14.94
N ALA A 250 -11.86 -1.45 15.31
CA ALA A 250 -12.25 -1.03 16.65
C ALA A 250 -13.62 -1.60 17.06
N SER A 251 -14.56 -1.68 16.12
CA SER A 251 -15.90 -2.25 16.38
C SER A 251 -15.91 -3.76 16.66
N LYS A 252 -14.80 -4.45 16.38
CA LYS A 252 -14.61 -5.89 16.63
C LYS A 252 -13.64 -6.18 17.77
N SER A 253 -13.11 -5.14 18.40
CA SER A 253 -12.09 -5.27 19.44
C SER A 253 -12.69 -5.40 20.82
N LYS A 254 -12.03 -6.17 21.68
CA LYS A 254 -12.29 -6.20 23.12
C LYS A 254 -11.87 -4.87 23.77
N TYR A 255 -10.76 -4.28 23.29
CA TYR A 255 -10.27 -2.99 23.74
C TYR A 255 -10.09 -2.05 22.55
N TRP A 256 -10.72 -0.89 22.61
CA TRP A 256 -10.42 0.24 21.73
C TRP A 256 -9.77 1.34 22.56
N LEU A 257 -8.55 1.70 22.15
CA LEU A 257 -7.74 2.75 22.77
C LEU A 257 -7.77 3.97 21.83
N PRO A 258 -8.62 4.97 22.12
CA PRO A 258 -8.71 6.21 21.32
C PRO A 258 -7.52 7.11 21.58
N ILE A 259 -6.34 6.70 21.11
CA ILE A 259 -5.07 7.37 21.37
C ILE A 259 -5.02 8.78 20.78
N LYS A 260 -4.36 9.70 21.48
CA LYS A 260 -4.01 11.00 20.91
C LYS A 260 -3.06 10.76 19.72
N PRO A 261 -3.35 11.32 18.50
CA PRO A 261 -2.49 11.09 17.34
C PRO A 261 -1.03 11.52 17.58
N ALA A 262 -0.09 10.81 16.98
CA ALA A 262 1.36 10.98 17.11
C ALA A 262 1.98 10.53 18.44
N THR A 263 1.23 9.85 19.31
CA THR A 263 1.75 9.44 20.63
C THR A 263 1.91 7.92 20.80
N ASP A 264 1.82 7.17 19.70
CA ASP A 264 1.91 5.70 19.70
C ASP A 264 3.21 5.19 20.33
N MET A 265 4.34 5.91 20.16
CA MET A 265 5.64 5.55 20.76
C MET A 265 5.55 5.51 22.29
N ALA A 266 4.87 6.48 22.92
CA ALA A 266 4.72 6.51 24.36
C ALA A 266 3.91 5.30 24.88
N LEU A 267 2.89 4.89 24.16
CA LEU A 267 2.13 3.68 24.47
C LEU A 267 2.98 2.42 24.33
N LEU A 268 3.73 2.29 23.24
CA LEU A 268 4.61 1.15 22.98
C LEU A 268 5.70 1.01 24.06
N LEU A 269 6.38 2.10 24.40
CA LEU A 269 7.39 2.10 25.47
C LEU A 269 6.79 1.74 26.83
N SER A 270 5.56 2.21 27.10
CA SER A 270 4.87 1.86 28.34
C SER A 270 4.44 0.39 28.39
N TRP A 271 4.00 -0.19 27.27
CA TRP A 271 3.75 -1.63 27.23
C TRP A 271 5.02 -2.45 27.46
N ILE A 272 6.16 -2.04 26.88
CA ILE A 272 7.45 -2.67 27.09
C ILE A 272 7.86 -2.56 28.58
N ASN A 273 7.70 -1.38 29.21
CA ASN A 273 7.93 -1.19 30.63
C ASN A 273 7.09 -2.15 31.48
N VAL A 274 5.76 -2.18 31.29
CA VAL A 274 4.85 -3.05 32.05
C VAL A 274 5.22 -4.53 31.91
N ILE A 275 5.57 -4.99 30.73
CA ILE A 275 5.96 -6.37 30.46
C ILE A 275 7.27 -6.72 31.15
N ILE A 276 8.25 -5.83 31.13
CA ILE A 276 9.55 -6.06 31.79
C ILE A 276 9.43 -5.98 33.31
N GLU A 277 8.76 -4.97 33.87
CA GLU A 277 8.61 -4.77 35.30
C GLU A 277 7.85 -5.91 35.99
N ASN A 278 6.88 -6.51 35.30
CA ASN A 278 6.13 -7.64 35.83
C ASN A 278 6.72 -9.01 35.42
N GLU A 279 7.87 -9.04 34.75
CA GLU A 279 8.49 -10.25 34.22
C GLU A 279 7.57 -11.06 33.30
N TRP A 280 6.73 -10.39 32.51
CA TRP A 280 5.75 -10.99 31.58
C TRP A 280 6.30 -11.30 30.19
N TYR A 281 7.60 -11.15 29.99
CA TYR A 281 8.27 -11.56 28.76
C TYR A 281 8.61 -13.06 28.78
N ASP A 282 8.83 -13.64 27.60
CA ASP A 282 9.29 -15.04 27.44
C ASP A 282 10.77 -15.13 27.83
N LYS A 283 11.05 -15.53 29.09
CA LYS A 283 12.39 -15.51 29.67
C LYS A 283 13.38 -16.38 28.89
N ASP A 284 13.00 -17.61 28.56
CA ASP A 284 13.87 -18.55 27.84
C ASP A 284 14.16 -18.04 26.42
N TYR A 285 13.17 -17.46 25.76
CA TYR A 285 13.33 -16.88 24.44
C TYR A 285 14.23 -15.65 24.44
N VAL A 286 14.03 -14.74 25.39
CA VAL A 286 14.83 -13.52 25.55
C VAL A 286 16.28 -13.87 25.85
N GLU A 287 16.56 -14.76 26.82
CA GLU A 287 17.91 -15.17 27.18
C GLU A 287 18.63 -15.83 25.99
N ARG A 288 17.97 -16.73 25.29
CA ARG A 288 18.56 -17.48 24.20
C ARG A 288 18.81 -16.64 22.95
N TYR A 289 17.83 -15.84 22.52
CA TYR A 289 17.83 -15.25 21.21
C TYR A 289 18.09 -13.75 21.14
N THR A 290 18.07 -13.01 22.28
CA THR A 290 18.18 -11.55 22.20
C THR A 290 19.53 -11.02 22.66
N TYR A 291 19.84 -9.80 22.21
CA TYR A 291 20.97 -8.98 22.62
C TYR A 291 20.46 -7.62 23.10
N GLY A 292 21.06 -7.06 24.16
CA GLY A 292 20.74 -5.73 24.68
C GLY A 292 19.52 -5.68 25.60
N PHE A 293 19.17 -6.77 26.29
CA PHE A 293 18.00 -6.82 27.18
C PHE A 293 18.19 -5.96 28.44
N GLU A 294 19.38 -5.95 29.09
CA GLU A 294 19.62 -5.16 30.28
C GLU A 294 19.64 -3.66 29.96
N GLU A 295 20.18 -3.28 28.80
CA GLU A 295 20.15 -1.91 28.31
C GLU A 295 18.71 -1.45 28.06
N LEU A 296 17.87 -2.31 27.44
CA LEU A 296 16.44 -2.02 27.24
C LEU A 296 15.70 -1.89 28.57
N LYS A 297 15.94 -2.80 29.51
CA LYS A 297 15.35 -2.81 30.86
C LYS A 297 15.64 -1.52 31.61
N GLU A 298 16.88 -1.07 31.60
CA GLU A 298 17.26 0.21 32.21
C GLU A 298 16.60 1.41 31.53
N HIS A 299 16.61 1.39 30.19
CA HIS A 299 16.05 2.47 29.38
C HIS A 299 14.55 2.69 29.62
N VAL A 300 13.76 1.62 29.77
CA VAL A 300 12.30 1.75 29.87
C VAL A 300 11.76 1.99 31.27
N LYS A 301 12.58 2.02 32.29
CA LYS A 301 12.17 2.17 33.71
C LYS A 301 11.23 3.34 33.98
N THR A 302 11.45 4.46 33.30
CA THR A 302 10.69 5.69 33.50
C THR A 302 9.43 5.81 32.64
N PHE A 303 9.24 4.91 31.69
CA PHE A 303 8.11 4.97 30.76
C PHE A 303 6.86 4.25 31.31
N THR A 304 6.48 4.62 32.54
CA THR A 304 5.35 4.01 33.24
C THR A 304 4.00 4.30 32.56
N PRO A 305 2.95 3.54 32.86
CA PRO A 305 1.59 3.84 32.37
C PRO A 305 1.10 5.25 32.75
N GLU A 306 1.50 5.77 33.91
CA GLU A 306 1.18 7.12 34.37
C GLU A 306 1.87 8.18 33.51
N TRP A 307 3.15 7.97 33.16
CA TRP A 307 3.88 8.81 32.23
C TRP A 307 3.18 8.81 30.85
N ALA A 308 2.85 7.63 30.35
CA ALA A 308 2.18 7.49 29.06
C ALA A 308 0.79 8.12 29.04
N TYR A 309 0.04 8.08 30.14
CA TYR A 309 -1.27 8.72 30.26
C TYR A 309 -1.19 10.23 29.99
N GLY A 310 -0.21 10.91 30.54
CA GLY A 310 0.01 12.34 30.34
C GLY A 310 0.23 12.72 28.86
N ILE A 311 0.65 11.76 28.04
CA ILE A 311 0.96 11.95 26.62
C ILE A 311 -0.18 11.44 25.73
N THR A 312 -0.62 10.20 25.97
CA THR A 312 -1.53 9.45 25.08
C THR A 312 -3.01 9.65 25.38
N THR A 313 -3.32 10.08 26.61
CA THR A 313 -4.67 10.11 27.21
C THR A 313 -5.30 8.71 27.42
N ILE A 314 -4.53 7.64 27.34
CA ILE A 314 -5.00 6.28 27.61
C ILE A 314 -4.84 5.96 29.08
N ASP A 315 -5.94 5.52 29.71
CA ASP A 315 -5.96 5.19 31.16
C ASP A 315 -4.86 4.18 31.51
N PRO A 316 -4.07 4.43 32.60
CA PRO A 316 -2.97 3.55 33.00
C PRO A 316 -3.41 2.11 33.29
N ASN A 317 -4.65 1.90 33.79
CA ASN A 317 -5.16 0.55 34.01
C ASN A 317 -5.42 -0.18 32.69
N ILE A 318 -5.92 0.52 31.67
CA ILE A 318 -6.11 -0.05 30.34
C ILE A 318 -4.76 -0.42 29.69
N ILE A 319 -3.72 0.38 29.91
CA ILE A 319 -2.36 0.04 29.46
C ILE A 319 -1.88 -1.26 30.11
N ARG A 320 -2.06 -1.39 31.43
CA ARG A 320 -1.71 -2.62 32.18
C ARG A 320 -2.56 -3.83 31.78
N GLU A 321 -3.87 -3.64 31.60
CA GLU A 321 -4.76 -4.71 31.18
C GLU A 321 -4.41 -5.24 29.81
N THR A 322 -4.17 -4.35 28.84
CA THR A 322 -3.81 -4.74 27.47
C THR A 322 -2.42 -5.39 27.39
N ALA A 323 -1.44 -4.94 28.21
CA ALA A 323 -0.16 -5.64 28.36
C ALA A 323 -0.35 -7.07 28.92
N ARG A 324 -1.26 -7.24 29.89
CA ARG A 324 -1.57 -8.56 30.46
C ARG A 324 -2.27 -9.47 29.45
N GLU A 325 -3.17 -8.95 28.61
CA GLU A 325 -3.80 -9.73 27.54
C GLU A 325 -2.74 -10.26 26.56
N MET A 326 -1.76 -9.43 26.18
CA MET A 326 -0.65 -9.86 25.32
C MET A 326 0.19 -10.95 26.02
N HIS A 327 0.56 -10.76 27.27
CA HIS A 327 1.29 -11.77 28.05
C HIS A 327 0.53 -13.11 28.14
N ASN A 328 -0.75 -13.09 28.47
CA ASN A 328 -1.56 -14.30 28.59
C ASN A 328 -1.72 -15.06 27.27
N ALA A 329 -1.58 -14.38 26.16
CA ALA A 329 -1.66 -14.97 24.82
C ALA A 329 -0.30 -15.42 24.28
N ALA A 330 0.81 -14.94 24.85
CA ALA A 330 2.16 -15.26 24.36
C ALA A 330 2.41 -16.77 24.28
N PRO A 331 3.17 -17.26 23.29
CA PRO A 331 3.77 -16.53 22.18
C PRO A 331 2.84 -16.25 21.00
N SER A 332 1.57 -16.68 21.05
CA SER A 332 0.59 -16.53 19.97
C SER A 332 0.00 -15.12 19.95
N VAL A 333 0.86 -14.13 19.79
CA VAL A 333 0.52 -12.70 19.78
C VAL A 333 1.03 -12.06 18.50
N ILE A 334 0.20 -11.22 17.88
CA ILE A 334 0.59 -10.38 16.75
C ILE A 334 0.46 -8.92 17.17
N VAL A 335 1.57 -8.21 17.32
CA VAL A 335 1.56 -6.75 17.32
C VAL A 335 1.70 -6.32 15.87
N ASN A 336 0.56 -6.05 15.22
CA ASN A 336 0.53 -5.85 13.77
C ASN A 336 1.40 -4.65 13.37
N PRO A 337 2.44 -4.86 12.55
CA PRO A 337 3.36 -3.79 12.16
C PRO A 337 2.70 -2.73 11.29
N GLY A 338 1.51 -3.02 10.76
CA GLY A 338 0.71 -2.08 9.98
C GLY A 338 1.46 -1.50 8.78
N ARG A 339 0.84 -0.51 8.16
CA ARG A 339 1.47 0.32 7.11
C ARG A 339 1.23 1.80 7.33
N HIS A 340 0.34 2.15 8.25
CA HIS A 340 -0.13 3.51 8.46
C HIS A 340 0.03 4.00 9.90
N VAL A 341 0.74 3.25 10.72
CA VAL A 341 1.19 3.69 12.06
C VAL A 341 2.30 4.73 11.96
N THR A 342 2.84 4.90 10.78
CA THR A 342 3.90 5.80 10.38
C THR A 342 3.35 7.16 9.98
N TRP A 343 4.21 8.04 9.47
CA TRP A 343 3.93 9.38 8.96
C TRP A 343 4.03 10.50 9.98
N TYR A 344 4.89 10.30 11.00
CA TYR A 344 5.22 11.35 11.97
C TYR A 344 6.70 11.77 11.94
N GLY A 345 7.59 11.01 11.27
CA GLY A 345 9.01 11.34 11.08
C GLY A 345 9.98 10.67 12.06
N ASP A 346 9.47 9.88 13.00
CA ASP A 346 10.22 9.01 13.92
C ASP A 346 9.83 7.54 13.72
N ASP A 347 9.43 7.21 12.53
CA ASP A 347 8.64 6.03 12.23
C ASP A 347 9.45 4.74 12.31
N THR A 348 10.73 4.75 11.94
CA THR A 348 11.61 3.57 12.06
C THR A 348 11.75 3.14 13.52
N GLN A 349 11.98 4.08 14.43
CA GLN A 349 12.08 3.78 15.87
C GLN A 349 10.76 3.27 16.44
N ARG A 350 9.63 3.79 15.97
CA ARG A 350 8.30 3.31 16.36
C ARG A 350 8.08 1.86 15.94
N LEU A 351 8.48 1.50 14.71
CA LEU A 351 8.37 0.14 14.23
C LEU A 351 9.42 -0.80 14.88
N ARG A 352 10.58 -0.27 15.32
CA ARG A 352 11.49 -1.01 16.19
C ARG A 352 10.86 -1.32 17.55
N ALA A 353 10.12 -0.37 18.15
CA ALA A 353 9.39 -0.65 19.39
C ALA A 353 8.35 -1.76 19.23
N VAL A 354 7.66 -1.83 18.08
CA VAL A 354 6.76 -2.95 17.72
C VAL A 354 7.55 -4.27 17.60
N ALA A 355 8.70 -4.26 16.95
CA ALA A 355 9.57 -5.42 16.79
C ALA A 355 10.12 -5.92 18.14
N ILE A 356 10.56 -5.01 19.02
CA ILE A 356 11.03 -5.31 20.38
C ILE A 356 9.91 -5.94 21.21
N LEU A 357 8.70 -5.38 21.18
CA LEU A 357 7.55 -5.95 21.87
C LEU A 357 7.22 -7.36 21.36
N THR A 358 7.31 -7.59 20.03
CA THR A 358 7.18 -8.91 19.41
C THR A 358 8.24 -9.89 19.91
N ALA A 359 9.48 -9.46 20.08
CA ALA A 359 10.60 -10.27 20.60
C ALA A 359 10.42 -10.62 22.09
N LEU A 360 10.03 -9.66 22.91
CA LEU A 360 9.78 -9.89 24.34
C LEU A 360 8.66 -10.93 24.58
N LEU A 361 7.63 -10.91 23.75
CA LEU A 361 6.52 -11.88 23.79
C LEU A 361 6.87 -13.23 23.13
N GLY A 362 8.08 -13.39 22.59
CA GLY A 362 8.52 -14.61 21.95
C GLY A 362 7.76 -14.98 20.69
N SER A 363 7.15 -14.00 20.00
CA SER A 363 6.21 -14.27 18.91
C SER A 363 6.87 -14.45 17.54
N TRP A 364 8.12 -14.02 17.36
CA TRP A 364 8.85 -14.19 16.10
C TRP A 364 9.31 -15.62 15.92
N GLY A 365 8.94 -16.22 14.79
CA GLY A 365 9.24 -17.62 14.46
C GLY A 365 8.37 -18.63 15.19
N ARG A 366 7.24 -18.22 15.79
CA ARG A 366 6.33 -19.12 16.53
C ARG A 366 4.89 -19.03 16.03
N ARG A 367 4.16 -20.15 16.18
CA ARG A 367 2.75 -20.30 15.76
C ARG A 367 1.84 -19.29 16.47
N GLY A 368 0.93 -18.70 15.70
CA GLY A 368 0.04 -17.61 16.16
C GLY A 368 0.73 -16.24 16.28
N GLY A 369 2.01 -16.16 15.92
CA GLY A 369 2.82 -14.95 15.83
C GLY A 369 3.29 -14.70 14.41
N TYR A 370 4.61 -14.68 14.20
CA TYR A 370 5.24 -14.44 12.91
C TYR A 370 5.92 -15.71 12.41
N TYR A 371 5.91 -15.94 11.10
CA TYR A 371 6.61 -17.06 10.49
C TYR A 371 7.70 -16.62 9.53
N LYS A 372 8.67 -17.50 9.28
CA LYS A 372 9.78 -17.27 8.35
C LYS A 372 9.22 -17.02 6.96
N PRO A 373 9.61 -15.92 6.29
CA PRO A 373 9.19 -15.67 4.92
C PRO A 373 9.72 -16.76 3.99
N ASP A 374 8.88 -17.21 3.09
CA ASP A 374 9.31 -18.11 2.05
C ASP A 374 8.60 -17.85 0.72
N LYS A 375 9.40 -17.76 -0.32
CA LYS A 375 8.98 -17.63 -1.71
C LYS A 375 9.75 -18.62 -2.55
N LEU A 376 9.19 -18.98 -3.69
CA LEU A 376 9.96 -19.72 -4.67
C LEU A 376 11.11 -18.86 -5.19
N ASN A 377 12.25 -19.50 -5.43
CA ASN A 377 13.30 -18.86 -6.20
C ASN A 377 12.89 -18.85 -7.68
N LEU A 378 12.56 -17.69 -8.20
CA LEU A 378 12.27 -17.47 -9.62
C LEU A 378 13.51 -16.83 -10.27
N PRO A 379 14.32 -17.61 -11.02
CA PRO A 379 15.46 -17.04 -11.72
C PRO A 379 15.05 -15.99 -12.75
N SER A 380 15.90 -14.98 -12.92
CA SER A 380 15.77 -14.06 -14.03
C SER A 380 16.13 -14.74 -15.35
N TYR A 381 15.47 -14.32 -16.44
CA TYR A 381 15.85 -14.78 -17.79
C TYR A 381 17.32 -14.41 -18.06
N PRO A 382 18.13 -15.29 -18.67
CA PRO A 382 19.53 -15.01 -18.91
C PRO A 382 19.73 -13.80 -19.85
N VAL A 383 20.46 -12.81 -19.37
CA VAL A 383 20.80 -11.58 -20.11
C VAL A 383 22.27 -11.21 -19.81
N PRO A 384 22.90 -10.36 -20.64
CA PRO A 384 24.22 -9.83 -20.31
C PRO A 384 24.24 -9.11 -18.95
N PRO A 385 25.40 -9.03 -18.28
CA PRO A 385 25.54 -8.22 -17.07
C PRO A 385 25.09 -6.76 -17.33
N PHE A 386 24.37 -6.19 -16.36
CA PHE A 386 23.97 -4.78 -16.47
C PHE A 386 25.18 -3.86 -16.28
N PRO A 387 25.25 -2.74 -17.02
CA PRO A 387 26.23 -1.70 -16.77
C PRO A 387 26.10 -1.18 -15.33
N LYS A 388 27.22 -0.99 -14.65
CA LYS A 388 27.23 -0.34 -13.33
C LYS A 388 27.16 1.17 -13.50
N PRO A 389 26.25 1.88 -12.82
CA PRO A 389 26.21 3.34 -12.83
C PRO A 389 27.50 3.89 -12.20
N LYS A 390 27.96 5.04 -12.67
CA LYS A 390 29.12 5.75 -12.08
C LYS A 390 28.81 6.27 -10.68
N ARG A 391 27.56 6.46 -10.38
CA ARG A 391 27.05 6.93 -9.09
C ARG A 391 25.83 6.13 -8.69
N SER A 392 25.80 5.70 -7.42
CA SER A 392 24.62 5.03 -6.85
C SER A 392 23.48 6.03 -6.60
N PRO A 393 22.22 5.56 -6.52
CA PRO A 393 21.11 6.42 -6.13
C PRO A 393 21.29 7.08 -4.75
N ILE A 394 21.92 6.40 -3.80
CA ILE A 394 22.18 6.93 -2.44
C ILE A 394 23.15 8.13 -2.53
N GLU A 395 24.24 8.02 -3.32
CA GLU A 395 25.16 9.12 -3.55
C GLU A 395 24.49 10.31 -4.24
N ALA A 396 23.49 10.06 -5.11
CA ALA A 396 22.76 11.12 -5.80
C ALA A 396 22.01 12.05 -4.84
N TYR A 397 21.54 11.56 -3.68
CA TYR A 397 20.94 12.40 -2.63
C TYR A 397 21.85 12.61 -1.40
N GLY A 398 23.16 12.58 -1.61
CA GLY A 398 24.16 13.02 -0.64
C GLY A 398 24.49 11.99 0.45
N GLY A 399 24.35 10.69 0.17
CA GLY A 399 24.69 9.63 1.13
C GLY A 399 23.74 9.52 2.34
N LYS A 400 22.56 10.13 2.27
CA LYS A 400 21.55 10.06 3.33
C LYS A 400 20.85 8.69 3.33
N TYR A 401 20.24 8.36 4.47
CA TYR A 401 19.36 7.19 4.63
C TYR A 401 20.07 5.85 4.38
N VAL A 402 21.26 5.71 4.95
CA VAL A 402 22.17 4.56 4.73
C VAL A 402 21.55 3.21 5.15
N LEU A 403 20.59 3.21 6.08
CA LEU A 403 19.87 2.00 6.51
C LEU A 403 18.62 1.70 5.65
N ALA A 404 18.30 2.53 4.66
CA ALA A 404 17.22 2.22 3.72
C ALA A 404 17.63 1.04 2.84
N ASN A 405 16.80 0.00 2.79
CA ASN A 405 17.04 -1.19 1.97
C ASN A 405 16.52 -1.07 0.53
N GLU A 406 15.94 0.08 0.18
CA GLU A 406 15.52 0.44 -1.18
C GLU A 406 15.78 1.93 -1.46
N VAL A 407 15.74 2.29 -2.75
CA VAL A 407 15.90 3.68 -3.17
C VAL A 407 14.73 4.53 -2.66
N VAL A 408 15.07 5.65 -2.00
CA VAL A 408 14.10 6.55 -1.41
C VAL A 408 13.56 7.52 -2.45
N ALA A 409 12.27 7.42 -2.75
CA ALA A 409 11.64 8.22 -3.81
C ALA A 409 11.74 9.74 -3.56
N ASN A 410 11.59 10.20 -2.30
CA ASN A 410 11.78 11.63 -2.01
C ASN A 410 13.24 12.05 -2.21
N GLY A 411 14.21 11.19 -1.91
CA GLY A 411 15.62 11.45 -2.16
C GLY A 411 15.88 11.73 -3.62
N LEU A 412 15.29 10.93 -4.53
CA LEU A 412 15.37 11.19 -5.98
C LEU A 412 14.68 12.50 -6.38
N CYS A 413 13.50 12.80 -5.78
CA CYS A 413 12.79 14.04 -6.02
C CYS A 413 13.64 15.26 -5.61
N ASP A 414 14.18 15.25 -4.41
CA ASP A 414 15.02 16.32 -3.87
C ASP A 414 16.31 16.49 -4.70
N ALA A 415 16.95 15.37 -5.08
CA ALA A 415 18.15 15.37 -5.93
C ALA A 415 17.90 15.86 -7.37
N THR A 416 16.64 16.03 -7.78
CA THR A 416 16.28 16.65 -9.05
C THR A 416 16.35 18.17 -9.00
N ILE A 417 16.19 18.76 -7.79
CA ILE A 417 16.14 20.22 -7.60
C ILE A 417 17.57 20.77 -7.51
N PRO A 418 18.02 21.66 -8.43
CA PRO A 418 19.42 22.12 -8.51
C PRO A 418 19.95 22.78 -7.24
N THR A 419 19.07 23.36 -6.43
CA THR A 419 19.45 24.07 -5.19
C THR A 419 19.64 23.16 -3.98
N VAL A 420 19.26 21.88 -4.09
CA VAL A 420 19.33 20.92 -2.98
C VAL A 420 20.64 20.13 -2.97
N THR A 421 21.18 19.82 -4.15
CA THR A 421 22.48 19.12 -4.27
C THR A 421 23.31 19.66 -5.43
N ASP A 422 24.62 19.79 -5.23
CA ASP A 422 25.55 20.18 -6.29
C ASP A 422 26.07 18.99 -7.13
N GLN A 423 25.73 17.77 -6.74
CA GLN A 423 26.44 16.59 -7.22
C GLN A 423 25.83 15.89 -8.43
N CYS A 424 24.52 15.77 -8.54
CA CYS A 424 23.83 15.23 -9.70
C CYS A 424 22.36 15.57 -9.64
N ASN A 425 21.94 16.41 -10.54
CA ASN A 425 20.52 16.66 -10.68
C ASN A 425 19.96 15.68 -11.70
N PHE A 426 18.93 14.94 -11.37
CA PHE A 426 18.20 14.15 -12.34
C PHE A 426 17.67 15.04 -13.45
N LYS A 427 17.80 14.58 -14.70
CA LYS A 427 17.42 15.31 -15.91
C LYS A 427 16.20 14.72 -16.58
N ALA A 428 15.93 13.43 -16.33
CA ALA A 428 14.75 12.77 -16.87
C ALA A 428 14.07 11.91 -15.82
N TRP A 429 12.74 11.94 -15.84
CA TRP A 429 11.90 10.99 -15.11
C TRP A 429 11.05 10.18 -16.08
N ILE A 430 11.01 8.87 -15.87
CA ILE A 430 9.98 7.97 -16.37
C ILE A 430 9.07 7.67 -15.20
N VAL A 431 7.77 7.90 -15.34
CA VAL A 431 6.80 7.66 -14.27
C VAL A 431 5.75 6.69 -14.78
N ASN A 432 5.67 5.50 -14.17
CA ASN A 432 4.74 4.45 -14.57
C ASN A 432 3.79 4.08 -13.43
N GLY A 433 2.49 4.19 -13.68
CA GLY A 433 1.43 3.71 -12.79
C GLY A 433 1.37 4.41 -11.42
N THR A 434 1.89 5.63 -11.30
CA THR A 434 1.82 6.41 -10.06
C THR A 434 1.61 7.90 -10.35
N ASN A 435 0.75 8.53 -9.55
CA ASN A 435 0.49 9.97 -9.61
C ASN A 435 1.31 10.67 -8.53
N LEU A 436 2.50 11.16 -8.86
CA LEU A 436 3.41 11.77 -7.88
C LEU A 436 2.81 13.01 -7.22
N LEU A 437 1.95 13.77 -7.92
CA LEU A 437 1.28 14.94 -7.36
C LEU A 437 0.19 14.61 -6.33
N ALA A 438 -0.29 13.36 -6.32
CA ALA A 438 -1.22 12.86 -5.30
C ALA A 438 -0.54 11.90 -4.30
N ALA A 439 0.66 11.40 -4.61
CA ALA A 439 1.38 10.45 -3.78
C ALA A 439 2.45 11.10 -2.91
N PHE A 440 3.18 12.09 -3.41
CA PHE A 440 4.20 12.80 -2.63
C PHE A 440 3.58 13.88 -1.75
N PRO A 441 4.03 14.00 -0.51
CA PRO A 441 3.72 15.16 0.29
C PRO A 441 4.46 16.39 -0.23
N ASN A 442 3.94 17.58 0.10
CA ASN A 442 4.51 18.86 -0.37
C ASN A 442 4.56 18.96 -1.90
N GLN A 443 3.38 19.12 -2.50
CA GLN A 443 3.24 19.25 -3.97
C GLN A 443 4.11 20.35 -4.55
N ALA A 444 4.36 21.46 -3.82
CA ALA A 444 5.20 22.55 -4.28
C ALA A 444 6.66 22.09 -4.53
N ASN A 445 7.19 21.19 -3.67
CA ASN A 445 8.51 20.61 -3.86
C ASN A 445 8.56 19.69 -5.09
N THR A 446 7.55 18.85 -5.26
CA THR A 446 7.42 17.98 -6.44
C THR A 446 7.34 18.81 -7.72
N MET A 447 6.61 19.92 -7.71
CA MET A 447 6.54 20.83 -8.87
C MET A 447 7.87 21.50 -9.21
N LYS A 448 8.67 21.89 -8.20
CA LYS A 448 10.05 22.41 -8.43
C LYS A 448 10.93 21.37 -9.11
N ALA A 449 10.84 20.11 -8.68
CA ALA A 449 11.58 19.02 -9.31
C ALA A 449 11.14 18.81 -10.76
N ILE A 450 9.83 18.74 -11.02
CA ILE A 450 9.27 18.59 -12.38
C ILE A 450 9.77 19.72 -13.30
N GLN A 451 9.78 20.96 -12.83
CA GLN A 451 10.23 22.14 -13.60
C GLN A 451 11.72 22.11 -13.93
N ALA A 452 12.52 21.37 -13.16
CA ALA A 452 13.97 21.23 -13.39
C ALA A 452 14.32 20.13 -14.41
N LEU A 453 13.35 19.30 -14.82
CA LEU A 453 13.57 18.20 -15.76
C LEU A 453 13.75 18.70 -17.20
N GLN A 454 14.56 17.96 -17.97
CA GLN A 454 14.67 18.08 -19.43
C GLN A 454 13.74 17.11 -20.16
N LEU A 455 13.25 16.06 -19.45
CA LEU A 455 12.30 15.09 -19.97
C LEU A 455 11.46 14.49 -18.84
N LEU A 456 10.15 14.59 -18.98
CA LEU A 456 9.16 13.87 -18.16
C LEU A 456 8.31 12.97 -19.06
N VAL A 457 8.44 11.66 -18.89
CA VAL A 457 7.60 10.64 -19.54
C VAL A 457 6.62 10.07 -18.53
N VAL A 458 5.33 10.14 -18.82
CA VAL A 458 4.28 9.55 -17.96
C VAL A 458 3.59 8.42 -18.70
N VAL A 459 3.60 7.24 -18.10
CA VAL A 459 2.97 6.00 -18.60
C VAL A 459 1.84 5.65 -17.64
N ASP A 460 0.60 5.79 -18.07
CA ASP A 460 -0.58 5.50 -17.25
C ASP A 460 -1.76 5.04 -18.10
N THR A 461 -2.77 4.48 -17.46
CA THR A 461 -4.05 4.14 -18.08
C THR A 461 -4.99 5.35 -18.14
N MET A 462 -4.85 6.28 -17.19
CA MET A 462 -5.76 7.41 -16.98
C MET A 462 -5.04 8.76 -17.10
N PRO A 463 -5.74 9.83 -17.49
CA PRO A 463 -5.19 11.19 -17.51
C PRO A 463 -5.08 11.75 -16.08
N ILE A 464 -4.10 11.27 -15.30
CA ILE A 464 -3.83 11.76 -13.95
C ILE A 464 -3.26 13.18 -13.97
N GLU A 465 -3.20 13.86 -12.80
CA GLU A 465 -2.71 15.25 -12.70
C GLU A 465 -1.32 15.42 -13.30
N LEU A 466 -0.45 14.43 -13.11
CA LEU A 466 0.92 14.47 -13.61
C LEU A 466 1.00 14.47 -15.14
N THR A 467 0.04 13.86 -15.84
CA THR A 467 0.02 13.83 -17.32
C THR A 467 0.00 15.23 -17.92
N GLY A 468 -0.65 16.18 -17.23
CA GLY A 468 -0.69 17.58 -17.68
C GLY A 468 0.66 18.29 -17.71
N TYR A 469 1.68 17.74 -17.08
CA TYR A 469 3.04 18.29 -17.01
C TYR A 469 4.07 17.49 -17.83
N ALA A 470 3.71 16.30 -18.34
CA ALA A 470 4.62 15.44 -19.07
C ALA A 470 5.05 16.03 -20.44
N ASP A 471 6.25 15.71 -20.90
CA ASP A 471 6.67 15.97 -22.29
C ASP A 471 6.07 14.92 -23.21
N VAL A 472 5.99 13.67 -22.73
CA VAL A 472 5.38 12.55 -23.46
C VAL A 472 4.45 11.79 -22.52
N VAL A 473 3.22 11.52 -22.98
CA VAL A 473 2.25 10.65 -22.31
C VAL A 473 2.05 9.40 -23.14
N LEU A 474 2.25 8.23 -22.53
CA LEU A 474 2.10 6.93 -23.16
C LEU A 474 0.88 6.19 -22.57
N PRO A 475 -0.13 5.83 -23.38
CA PRO A 475 -1.33 5.13 -22.91
C PRO A 475 -1.02 3.66 -22.62
N GLU A 476 -1.11 3.25 -21.35
CA GLU A 476 -0.92 1.86 -20.95
C GLU A 476 -2.23 1.06 -21.01
N CYS A 477 -2.12 -0.23 -21.30
CA CYS A 477 -3.20 -1.20 -21.14
C CYS A 477 -3.59 -1.35 -19.67
N THR A 478 -4.87 -1.63 -19.41
CA THR A 478 -5.25 -2.13 -18.07
C THR A 478 -4.70 -3.55 -17.85
N TYR A 479 -4.68 -3.98 -16.59
CA TYR A 479 -4.23 -5.34 -16.24
C TYR A 479 -5.09 -6.48 -16.85
N LEU A 480 -6.25 -6.16 -17.44
CA LEU A 480 -7.12 -7.11 -18.13
C LEU A 480 -6.75 -7.31 -19.60
N GLU A 481 -5.83 -6.49 -20.12
CA GLU A 481 -5.47 -6.44 -21.53
C GLU A 481 -4.04 -6.90 -21.81
N ARG A 482 -3.30 -7.40 -20.80
CA ARG A 482 -1.88 -7.70 -20.92
C ARG A 482 -1.43 -8.92 -20.12
N TYR A 483 -0.29 -9.47 -20.52
CA TYR A 483 0.54 -10.30 -19.66
C TYR A 483 1.36 -9.42 -18.70
N ASP A 484 1.58 -9.90 -17.50
CA ASP A 484 2.54 -9.32 -16.55
C ASP A 484 3.45 -10.40 -15.96
N MET A 485 4.45 -9.97 -15.19
CA MET A 485 5.37 -10.87 -14.51
C MET A 485 4.63 -11.87 -13.60
N ILE A 486 5.24 -13.01 -13.37
CA ILE A 486 4.67 -14.01 -12.46
C ILE A 486 4.50 -13.41 -11.07
N ARG A 487 3.28 -13.44 -10.52
CA ARG A 487 3.11 -13.18 -9.09
C ARG A 487 3.70 -14.35 -8.31
N ASN A 488 4.80 -14.11 -7.62
CA ASN A 488 5.44 -15.06 -6.72
C ASN A 488 5.17 -14.65 -5.28
N SER A 489 4.45 -15.49 -4.56
CA SER A 489 4.08 -15.20 -3.18
C SER A 489 4.50 -16.32 -2.23
N GLY A 490 5.16 -15.95 -1.13
CA GLY A 490 5.35 -16.83 0.02
C GLY A 490 4.21 -16.60 1.01
N HIS A 491 3.27 -17.48 1.04
CA HIS A 491 2.21 -17.57 2.05
C HIS A 491 2.47 -18.82 2.90
N ARG A 492 1.45 -19.41 3.51
CA ARG A 492 1.57 -20.72 4.19
C ARG A 492 2.18 -21.77 3.28
N GLN A 493 1.84 -21.72 2.00
CA GLN A 493 2.53 -22.44 0.94
C GLN A 493 3.02 -21.44 -0.11
N PRO A 494 4.26 -21.59 -0.64
CA PRO A 494 4.72 -20.82 -1.77
C PRO A 494 3.78 -21.02 -2.96
N ASN A 495 3.45 -19.95 -3.67
CA ASN A 495 2.60 -20.05 -4.84
C ASN A 495 2.97 -19.06 -5.94
N VAL A 496 2.63 -19.44 -7.16
CA VAL A 496 2.70 -18.55 -8.33
C VAL A 496 1.33 -18.36 -8.93
N ALA A 497 1.10 -17.19 -9.52
CA ALA A 497 -0.12 -16.90 -10.26
C ALA A 497 0.19 -16.25 -11.61
N LEU A 498 -0.64 -16.57 -12.59
CA LEU A 498 -0.58 -16.02 -13.94
C LEU A 498 -1.59 -14.89 -14.11
N ARG A 499 -1.15 -13.82 -14.74
CA ARG A 499 -2.01 -12.83 -15.40
C ARG A 499 -1.81 -12.94 -16.91
N MET A 500 -2.91 -13.09 -17.63
CA MET A 500 -2.89 -13.04 -19.09
C MET A 500 -4.05 -12.15 -19.60
N PRO A 501 -3.97 -11.63 -20.84
CA PRO A 501 -5.01 -10.77 -21.39
C PRO A 501 -6.35 -11.51 -21.46
N ALA A 502 -7.36 -10.89 -20.87
CA ALA A 502 -8.74 -11.33 -20.98
C ALA A 502 -9.47 -10.64 -22.14
N ALA A 503 -8.94 -9.53 -22.64
CA ALA A 503 -9.44 -8.78 -23.77
C ALA A 503 -8.28 -8.18 -24.57
N GLU A 504 -8.54 -7.84 -25.82
CA GLU A 504 -7.61 -7.05 -26.63
C GLU A 504 -7.47 -5.63 -26.06
N PRO A 505 -6.28 -5.01 -26.23
CA PRO A 505 -6.08 -3.62 -25.85
C PRO A 505 -7.11 -2.68 -26.48
N LYS A 506 -7.77 -1.89 -25.64
CA LYS A 506 -8.65 -0.83 -26.13
C LYS A 506 -7.83 0.34 -26.66
N TYR A 507 -8.38 1.00 -27.66
CA TYR A 507 -7.74 2.17 -28.29
C TYR A 507 -6.36 1.83 -28.85
N ASN A 508 -5.46 2.79 -28.87
CA ASN A 508 -4.06 2.59 -29.26
C ASN A 508 -3.13 2.39 -28.04
N SER A 509 -3.66 1.76 -26.97
CA SER A 509 -2.84 1.48 -25.77
C SER A 509 -1.94 0.25 -25.97
N LYS A 510 -0.82 0.20 -25.26
CA LYS A 510 0.16 -0.89 -25.29
C LYS A 510 0.56 -1.30 -23.87
N PRO A 511 0.97 -2.56 -23.65
CA PRO A 511 1.51 -2.97 -22.35
C PRO A 511 2.90 -2.36 -22.12
N ALA A 512 3.21 -2.07 -20.84
CA ALA A 512 4.52 -1.56 -20.44
C ALA A 512 5.68 -2.47 -20.88
N SER A 513 5.48 -3.78 -20.92
CA SER A 513 6.45 -4.76 -21.43
C SER A 513 6.83 -4.50 -22.89
N TRP A 514 5.85 -4.22 -23.73
CA TRP A 514 6.08 -3.87 -25.14
C TRP A 514 6.80 -2.51 -25.23
N MET A 515 6.30 -1.48 -24.51
CA MET A 515 6.90 -0.14 -24.55
C MET A 515 8.38 -0.16 -24.14
N ALA A 516 8.69 -0.85 -23.04
CA ALA A 516 10.07 -0.95 -22.55
C ALA A 516 11.00 -1.70 -23.54
N LYS A 517 10.51 -2.76 -24.17
CA LYS A 517 11.27 -3.53 -25.16
C LYS A 517 11.53 -2.73 -26.45
N GLU A 518 10.50 -2.05 -26.99
CA GLU A 518 10.66 -1.20 -28.17
C GLU A 518 11.61 -0.02 -27.90
N LEU A 519 11.44 0.65 -26.75
CA LEU A 519 12.32 1.72 -26.34
C LEU A 519 13.77 1.24 -26.16
N ALA A 520 13.95 0.05 -25.57
CA ALA A 520 15.28 -0.58 -25.46
C ALA A 520 15.90 -0.83 -26.85
N GLY A 521 15.11 -1.29 -27.82
CA GLY A 521 15.56 -1.44 -29.21
C GLY A 521 16.08 -0.13 -29.80
N LYS A 522 15.33 0.97 -29.64
CA LYS A 522 15.71 2.31 -30.10
C LYS A 522 16.95 2.88 -29.37
N LEU A 523 17.17 2.44 -28.12
CA LEU A 523 18.37 2.78 -27.34
C LEU A 523 19.60 1.90 -27.64
N GLY A 524 19.46 0.84 -28.47
CA GLY A 524 20.51 -0.13 -28.72
C GLY A 524 20.73 -1.18 -27.66
N LEU A 525 19.69 -1.44 -26.83
CA LEU A 525 19.73 -2.32 -25.67
C LEU A 525 19.02 -3.66 -25.90
N SER A 526 18.82 -4.07 -27.16
CA SER A 526 18.08 -5.31 -27.50
C SER A 526 18.68 -6.58 -26.89
N ALA A 527 19.97 -6.61 -26.60
CA ALA A 527 20.64 -7.75 -25.97
C ALA A 527 20.10 -8.10 -24.56
N TRP A 528 19.52 -7.12 -23.87
CA TRP A 528 18.91 -7.31 -22.56
C TRP A 528 17.43 -7.71 -22.64
N PHE A 529 16.84 -7.80 -23.84
CA PHE A 529 15.47 -8.23 -24.09
C PHE A 529 15.44 -9.38 -25.11
N PRO A 530 16.15 -10.51 -24.85
CA PRO A 530 16.35 -11.57 -25.84
C PRO A 530 15.11 -12.41 -26.12
N TRP A 531 14.11 -12.41 -25.23
CA TRP A 531 12.87 -13.14 -25.44
C TRP A 531 12.04 -12.52 -26.57
N LYS A 532 11.38 -13.38 -27.33
CA LYS A 532 10.52 -12.96 -28.43
C LYS A 532 9.33 -12.13 -27.94
N ASP A 533 8.62 -12.65 -26.94
CA ASP A 533 7.40 -12.06 -26.36
C ASP A 533 7.26 -12.45 -24.87
N MET A 534 6.18 -11.99 -24.24
CA MET A 534 5.92 -12.27 -22.83
C MET A 534 5.60 -13.75 -22.56
N GLU A 535 5.02 -14.45 -23.52
CA GLU A 535 4.71 -15.87 -23.34
C GLU A 535 5.99 -16.70 -23.23
N GLU A 536 7.00 -16.43 -24.06
CA GLU A 536 8.31 -17.08 -23.97
C GLU A 536 8.99 -16.80 -22.63
N LEU A 537 9.02 -15.53 -22.19
CA LEU A 537 9.61 -15.17 -20.91
C LEU A 537 8.93 -15.89 -19.74
N LEU A 538 7.60 -15.88 -19.70
CA LEU A 538 6.82 -16.50 -18.63
C LEU A 538 6.93 -18.02 -18.66
N ASP A 539 6.87 -18.65 -19.83
CA ASP A 539 7.00 -20.10 -19.94
C ASP A 539 8.39 -20.57 -19.49
N TRP A 540 9.44 -19.82 -19.86
CA TRP A 540 10.78 -20.09 -19.38
C TRP A 540 10.84 -20.01 -17.84
N GLN A 541 10.30 -18.97 -17.23
CA GLN A 541 10.29 -18.81 -15.77
C GLN A 541 9.46 -19.89 -15.06
N PHE A 542 8.28 -20.23 -15.59
CA PHE A 542 7.45 -21.30 -15.02
C PHE A 542 8.14 -22.66 -15.04
N LYS A 543 8.89 -22.96 -16.10
CA LYS A 543 9.67 -24.19 -16.20
C LYS A 543 10.76 -24.29 -15.12
N GLN A 544 11.33 -23.17 -14.68
CA GLN A 544 12.33 -23.17 -13.60
C GLN A 544 11.74 -23.60 -12.24
N VAL A 545 10.43 -23.48 -12.06
CA VAL A 545 9.74 -23.85 -10.82
C VAL A 545 8.82 -25.07 -10.99
N GLY A 546 9.04 -25.87 -12.03
CA GLY A 546 8.34 -27.15 -12.23
C GLY A 546 6.87 -27.02 -12.66
N THR A 547 6.56 -25.99 -13.47
CA THR A 547 5.26 -25.86 -14.14
C THR A 547 5.47 -25.35 -15.57
N SER A 548 4.41 -24.96 -16.28
CA SER A 548 4.48 -24.39 -17.62
C SER A 548 3.43 -23.31 -17.80
N LEU A 549 3.62 -22.44 -18.78
CA LEU A 549 2.63 -21.43 -19.13
C LEU A 549 1.29 -22.07 -19.50
N GLU A 550 1.32 -23.20 -20.25
CA GLU A 550 0.11 -23.90 -20.67
C GLU A 550 -0.67 -24.46 -19.47
N GLU A 551 0.01 -25.05 -18.50
CA GLU A 551 -0.62 -25.47 -17.24
C GLU A 551 -1.23 -24.27 -16.52
N MET A 552 -0.48 -23.18 -16.40
CA MET A 552 -0.91 -21.98 -15.69
C MET A 552 -2.08 -21.25 -16.38
N LYS A 553 -2.17 -21.28 -17.71
CA LYS A 553 -3.37 -20.78 -18.45
C LYS A 553 -4.63 -21.52 -18.02
N ARG A 554 -4.52 -22.80 -17.65
CA ARG A 554 -5.64 -23.64 -17.22
C ARG A 554 -6.01 -23.48 -15.75
N ILE A 555 -5.02 -23.38 -14.85
CA ILE A 555 -5.25 -23.40 -13.39
C ILE A 555 -5.16 -22.00 -12.74
N GLY A 556 -4.47 -21.06 -13.36
CA GLY A 556 -4.32 -19.67 -12.89
C GLY A 556 -3.40 -19.49 -11.67
N VAL A 557 -3.46 -20.40 -10.70
CA VAL A 557 -2.63 -20.42 -9.48
C VAL A 557 -2.09 -21.82 -9.27
N LYS A 558 -0.81 -21.93 -8.90
CA LYS A 558 -0.19 -23.18 -8.46
C LYS A 558 0.45 -23.00 -7.09
N ASN A 559 -0.01 -23.79 -6.13
CA ASN A 559 0.57 -23.90 -4.80
C ASN A 559 1.64 -25.02 -4.83
N PHE A 560 2.72 -24.82 -4.09
CA PHE A 560 3.79 -25.80 -3.95
C PHE A 560 3.74 -26.42 -2.55
N PRO A 561 3.79 -27.73 -2.43
CA PRO A 561 3.69 -28.42 -1.14
C PRO A 561 4.76 -27.94 -0.16
N ARG A 562 4.36 -27.63 1.06
CA ARG A 562 5.21 -27.32 2.19
C ARG A 562 4.47 -27.59 3.48
N GLU A 563 5.14 -28.18 4.44
CA GLU A 563 4.59 -28.29 5.79
C GLU A 563 4.65 -26.91 6.47
N PHE A 564 3.50 -26.45 6.99
CA PHE A 564 3.40 -25.11 7.57
C PHE A 564 4.27 -24.97 8.81
N ASP A 565 4.44 -26.06 9.59
CA ASP A 565 5.28 -26.07 10.78
C ASP A 565 6.75 -25.80 10.50
N ASP A 566 7.25 -26.10 9.30
CA ASP A 566 8.62 -25.79 8.88
C ASP A 566 8.91 -24.28 8.80
N LEU A 567 7.87 -23.46 8.87
CA LEU A 567 8.00 -22.01 8.89
C LEU A 567 8.25 -21.41 10.29
N PHE A 568 8.21 -22.25 11.33
CA PHE A 568 8.47 -21.86 12.71
C PHE A 568 9.77 -22.44 13.24
N PHE A 569 10.25 -21.88 14.34
CA PHE A 569 11.40 -22.44 15.04
C PHE A 569 11.02 -23.76 15.72
N ALA A 570 11.85 -24.76 15.55
CA ALA A 570 11.70 -25.98 16.32
C ALA A 570 12.01 -25.72 17.81
N PRO A 571 11.38 -26.44 18.75
CA PRO A 571 11.70 -26.30 20.16
C PRO A 571 13.19 -26.55 20.43
N GLY A 572 13.89 -25.57 20.99
CA GLY A 572 15.31 -25.66 21.29
C GLY A 572 16.25 -25.48 20.11
N GLU A 573 15.75 -25.11 18.93
CA GLU A 573 16.56 -24.79 17.74
C GLU A 573 17.53 -23.64 18.02
N ASP A 574 18.80 -23.79 17.64
CA ASP A 574 19.78 -22.71 17.68
C ASP A 574 19.65 -21.89 16.38
N VAL A 575 18.94 -20.74 16.51
CA VAL A 575 18.70 -19.83 15.39
C VAL A 575 19.76 -18.72 15.41
N VAL A 576 20.45 -18.57 14.27
CA VAL A 576 21.34 -17.41 14.05
C VAL A 576 20.59 -16.39 13.20
N PHE A 577 20.47 -15.16 13.73
CA PHE A 577 19.83 -14.04 13.04
C PHE A 577 20.84 -13.32 12.15
N ASN A 578 20.37 -12.73 11.06
CA ASN A 578 21.21 -11.97 10.13
C ASN A 578 21.41 -10.52 10.64
N THR A 579 21.88 -10.40 11.87
CA THR A 579 22.26 -9.15 12.56
C THR A 579 23.74 -9.19 12.87
N ASN A 580 24.36 -8.09 13.28
CA ASN A 580 25.77 -8.05 13.62
C ASN A 580 26.15 -8.95 14.80
N THR A 581 25.21 -9.14 15.74
CA THR A 581 25.42 -9.99 16.93
C THR A 581 25.01 -11.46 16.70
N GLY A 582 24.39 -11.78 15.57
CA GLY A 582 23.78 -13.09 15.32
C GLY A 582 22.51 -13.33 16.15
N LYS A 583 22.02 -12.37 16.90
CA LYS A 583 20.85 -12.41 17.79
C LYS A 583 19.81 -11.36 17.39
N ILE A 584 18.61 -11.45 17.95
CA ILE A 584 17.60 -10.39 17.87
C ILE A 584 18.13 -9.17 18.63
N GLU A 585 18.32 -8.05 17.96
CA GLU A 585 18.89 -6.86 18.54
C GLU A 585 17.82 -5.95 19.16
N LEU A 586 17.58 -6.08 20.47
CA LEU A 586 16.78 -5.12 21.22
C LEU A 586 17.51 -3.77 21.29
N TYR A 587 18.81 -3.80 21.52
CA TYR A 587 19.76 -2.72 21.30
C TYR A 587 20.39 -2.91 19.91
N SER A 588 20.14 -1.98 19.00
CA SER A 588 20.59 -2.14 17.62
C SER A 588 21.99 -1.61 17.38
N THR A 589 22.89 -2.48 17.05
CA THR A 589 24.27 -2.12 16.70
C THR A 589 24.36 -1.42 15.34
N ASP A 590 23.46 -1.70 14.38
CA ASP A 590 23.38 -0.96 13.12
C ASP A 590 23.01 0.51 13.35
N MET A 591 22.02 0.76 14.22
CA MET A 591 21.61 2.12 14.55
C MET A 591 22.74 2.89 15.27
N GLU A 592 23.42 2.24 16.21
CA GLU A 592 24.56 2.82 16.93
C GLU A 592 25.72 3.17 15.99
N ASN A 593 26.09 2.26 15.09
CA ASN A 593 27.17 2.44 14.12
C ASN A 593 26.93 3.62 13.17
N GLU A 594 25.67 3.89 12.84
CA GLU A 594 25.27 5.03 12.00
C GLU A 594 24.94 6.29 12.81
N GLY A 595 25.19 6.28 14.13
CA GLY A 595 25.02 7.45 15.01
C GLY A 595 23.58 7.75 15.41
N PHE A 596 22.67 6.79 15.25
CA PHE A 596 21.29 6.88 15.72
C PHE A 596 21.13 6.27 17.12
N ALA A 597 20.06 6.65 17.82
CA ALA A 597 19.74 6.03 19.10
C ALA A 597 19.51 4.52 18.93
N PRO A 598 20.28 3.64 19.63
CA PRO A 598 20.17 2.19 19.47
C PRO A 598 18.89 1.59 20.07
N LEU A 599 18.23 2.32 20.96
CA LEU A 599 16.95 2.00 21.59
C LEU A 599 15.88 3.00 21.16
N PRO A 600 14.60 2.61 21.05
CA PRO A 600 13.51 3.52 20.71
C PRO A 600 13.37 4.66 21.71
N VAL A 601 13.28 5.87 21.23
CA VAL A 601 13.13 7.10 22.04
C VAL A 601 11.81 7.79 21.68
N TYR A 602 11.11 8.28 22.70
CA TYR A 602 9.93 9.12 22.50
C TYR A 602 10.35 10.54 22.15
N THR A 603 9.79 11.06 21.06
CA THR A 603 9.91 12.45 20.65
C THR A 603 8.52 13.09 20.65
N ALA A 604 8.37 14.22 21.32
CA ALA A 604 7.12 14.97 21.32
C ALA A 604 6.91 15.63 19.95
N HIS A 605 5.70 15.52 19.42
CA HIS A 605 5.31 16.15 18.18
C HIS A 605 4.57 17.46 18.45
N GLU A 606 4.61 18.36 17.46
CA GLU A 606 3.90 19.64 17.49
C GLU A 606 2.40 19.44 17.73
N GLU A 607 1.82 20.25 18.60
CA GLU A 607 0.39 20.26 18.89
C GLU A 607 -0.35 21.23 17.93
N PRO A 608 -1.64 20.94 17.61
CA PRO A 608 -2.42 21.86 16.81
C PRO A 608 -2.54 23.23 17.48
N PRO A 609 -2.36 24.33 16.74
CA PRO A 609 -2.70 25.66 17.24
C PRO A 609 -4.18 25.76 17.64
N GLU A 610 -4.55 26.77 18.44
CA GLU A 610 -5.95 27.01 18.80
C GLU A 610 -6.82 27.18 17.55
N GLY A 611 -7.97 26.51 17.51
CA GLY A 611 -8.88 26.51 16.36
C GLY A 611 -8.44 25.60 15.20
N TYR A 612 -7.34 24.88 15.35
CA TYR A 612 -6.88 23.89 14.37
C TYR A 612 -6.99 22.48 14.93
N TYR A 613 -7.13 21.51 14.03
CA TYR A 613 -7.30 20.09 14.33
C TYR A 613 -6.32 19.27 13.52
N ARG A 614 -5.77 18.20 14.12
CA ARG A 614 -4.86 17.32 13.40
C ARG A 614 -5.58 16.65 12.22
N LEU A 615 -4.99 16.80 11.04
CA LEU A 615 -5.51 16.19 9.82
C LEU A 615 -5.14 14.71 9.78
N ASN A 616 -6.12 13.85 10.02
CA ASN A 616 -5.99 12.41 9.80
C ASN A 616 -6.67 12.01 8.50
N TYR A 617 -6.05 11.10 7.79
CA TYR A 617 -6.61 10.53 6.57
C TYR A 617 -6.31 9.04 6.48
N GLY A 618 -7.14 8.31 5.73
CA GLY A 618 -7.08 6.85 5.67
C GLY A 618 -7.71 6.29 4.42
N ARG A 619 -8.18 5.07 4.50
CA ARG A 619 -8.69 4.30 3.36
C ARG A 619 -10.18 4.01 3.49
N ALA A 620 -10.80 3.68 2.35
CA ALA A 620 -12.13 3.11 2.26
C ALA A 620 -12.08 1.74 1.57
N PRO A 621 -13.04 0.84 1.84
CA PRO A 621 -13.09 -0.47 1.18
C PRO A 621 -13.28 -0.40 -0.34
N MET A 622 -13.94 0.65 -0.83
CA MET A 622 -14.30 0.83 -2.24
C MET A 622 -13.16 1.41 -3.06
N HIS A 623 -12.26 2.22 -2.45
CA HIS A 623 -11.25 2.95 -3.20
C HIS A 623 -9.83 2.66 -2.75
N THR A 624 -8.86 2.87 -3.63
CA THR A 624 -7.45 2.77 -3.32
C THR A 624 -6.67 3.94 -3.92
N PHE A 625 -6.01 4.72 -3.07
CA PHE A 625 -5.27 5.91 -3.46
C PHE A 625 -6.09 6.82 -4.39
N SER A 626 -5.45 7.57 -5.27
CA SER A 626 -6.09 8.34 -6.33
C SER A 626 -6.42 7.51 -7.61
N ARG A 627 -6.24 6.17 -7.57
CA ARG A 627 -6.33 5.32 -8.77
C ARG A 627 -7.75 4.93 -9.18
N THR A 628 -8.70 4.93 -8.26
CA THR A 628 -10.01 4.31 -8.47
C THR A 628 -11.16 5.30 -8.37
N ALA A 629 -10.91 6.55 -8.05
CA ALA A 629 -11.97 7.55 -7.89
C ALA A 629 -12.76 7.83 -9.19
N ASN A 630 -12.17 7.54 -10.37
CA ASN A 630 -12.86 7.68 -11.66
C ASN A 630 -13.55 6.39 -12.13
N ASN A 631 -13.31 5.24 -11.46
CA ASN A 631 -13.86 3.96 -11.87
C ASN A 631 -15.41 3.94 -11.73
N PRO A 632 -16.17 3.75 -12.83
CA PRO A 632 -17.64 3.85 -12.80
C PRO A 632 -18.30 2.90 -11.81
N ASN A 633 -17.79 1.66 -11.67
CA ASN A 633 -18.37 0.67 -10.74
C ASN A 633 -18.11 0.98 -9.27
N LEU A 634 -17.10 1.80 -8.96
CA LEU A 634 -16.72 2.13 -7.59
C LEU A 634 -17.24 3.50 -7.16
N THR A 635 -17.38 4.44 -8.08
CA THR A 635 -18.03 5.74 -7.80
C THR A 635 -19.50 5.59 -7.44
N ASP A 636 -20.19 4.57 -7.95
CA ASP A 636 -21.57 4.25 -7.54
C ASP A 636 -21.66 3.82 -6.05
N LEU A 637 -20.58 3.35 -5.46
CA LEU A 637 -20.51 2.98 -4.04
C LEU A 637 -20.03 4.14 -3.14
N MET A 638 -19.16 4.99 -3.66
CA MET A 638 -18.61 6.14 -2.96
C MET A 638 -18.04 7.12 -4.00
N ASP A 639 -18.69 8.23 -4.25
CA ASP A 639 -18.32 9.20 -5.27
C ASP A 639 -17.43 10.35 -4.76
N GLU A 640 -17.41 10.60 -3.44
CA GLU A 640 -16.61 11.65 -2.80
C GLU A 640 -16.17 11.26 -1.38
N ASN A 641 -15.16 11.92 -0.84
CA ASN A 641 -14.83 11.80 0.57
C ASN A 641 -15.65 12.84 1.39
N VAL A 642 -15.79 12.52 2.69
CA VAL A 642 -16.45 13.41 3.65
C VAL A 642 -15.52 13.67 4.84
N LEU A 643 -15.64 14.82 5.47
CA LEU A 643 -14.86 15.22 6.64
C LEU A 643 -15.57 14.78 7.91
N TRP A 644 -14.98 13.86 8.66
CA TRP A 644 -15.49 13.48 9.98
C TRP A 644 -15.09 14.51 11.01
N VAL A 645 -16.07 15.05 11.70
CA VAL A 645 -15.92 16.08 12.73
C VAL A 645 -16.61 15.60 14.00
N ASN A 646 -15.92 15.69 15.15
CA ASN A 646 -16.51 15.32 16.42
C ASN A 646 -17.68 16.27 16.79
N PRO A 647 -18.79 15.80 17.41
CA PRO A 647 -19.91 16.65 17.79
C PRO A 647 -19.54 17.85 18.68
N LYS A 648 -18.53 17.72 19.54
CA LYS A 648 -18.04 18.84 20.37
C LYS A 648 -17.44 19.95 19.49
N VAL A 649 -16.67 19.57 18.48
CA VAL A 649 -16.07 20.50 17.51
C VAL A 649 -17.14 21.09 16.61
N ALA A 650 -18.06 20.26 16.10
CA ALA A 650 -19.16 20.73 15.27
C ALA A 650 -20.01 21.79 16.00
N LYS A 651 -20.34 21.55 17.28
CA LYS A 651 -21.04 22.52 18.10
C LYS A 651 -20.26 23.84 18.29
N LEU A 652 -18.95 23.74 18.49
CA LEU A 652 -18.09 24.93 18.67
C LEU A 652 -18.07 25.82 17.43
N TRP A 653 -18.06 25.20 16.25
CA TRP A 653 -17.96 25.88 14.95
C TRP A 653 -19.32 26.10 14.26
N GLY A 654 -20.44 25.66 14.86
CA GLY A 654 -21.76 25.73 14.25
C GLY A 654 -21.91 24.90 12.98
N LEU A 655 -21.18 23.75 12.90
CA LEU A 655 -21.19 22.87 11.73
C LEU A 655 -22.32 21.85 11.83
N GLU A 656 -22.96 21.59 10.70
CA GLU A 656 -24.02 20.59 10.56
C GLU A 656 -23.63 19.47 9.58
N ASN A 657 -24.36 18.35 9.63
CA ASN A 657 -24.19 17.28 8.64
C ASN A 657 -24.48 17.81 7.22
N ASP A 658 -23.70 17.32 6.26
CA ASP A 658 -23.78 17.66 4.84
C ASP A 658 -23.48 19.13 4.49
N GLN A 659 -23.15 19.97 5.49
CA GLN A 659 -22.65 21.32 5.25
C GLN A 659 -21.33 21.25 4.48
N MET A 660 -21.20 22.08 3.44
CA MET A 660 -19.97 22.23 2.69
C MET A 660 -19.02 23.20 3.41
N VAL A 661 -17.76 22.78 3.56
CA VAL A 661 -16.70 23.62 4.11
C VAL A 661 -15.45 23.51 3.25
N LYS A 662 -14.62 24.55 3.23
CA LYS A 662 -13.24 24.43 2.79
C LYS A 662 -12.33 24.22 3.99
N LEU A 663 -11.17 23.61 3.75
CA LEU A 663 -10.14 23.45 4.78
C LEU A 663 -8.96 24.35 4.47
N LYS A 664 -8.43 24.99 5.51
CA LYS A 664 -7.21 25.76 5.47
C LYS A 664 -6.19 25.13 6.42
N ASN A 665 -4.97 24.87 5.94
CA ASN A 665 -3.94 24.33 6.79
C ASN A 665 -3.20 25.41 7.60
N GLN A 666 -2.30 25.01 8.49
CA GLN A 666 -1.52 25.90 9.36
C GLN A 666 -0.59 26.88 8.60
N ASP A 667 -0.32 26.63 7.33
CA ASP A 667 0.51 27.47 6.45
C ASP A 667 -0.35 28.28 5.46
N ASN A 668 -1.65 28.45 5.78
CA ASN A 668 -2.66 29.21 4.99
C ASN A 668 -2.93 28.63 3.59
N ILE A 669 -2.65 27.33 3.36
CA ILE A 669 -3.03 26.66 2.12
C ILE A 669 -4.49 26.24 2.22
N LEU A 670 -5.30 26.73 1.26
CA LEU A 670 -6.73 26.43 1.16
C LEU A 670 -6.95 25.23 0.24
N SER A 671 -7.89 24.34 0.59
CA SER A 671 -8.29 23.25 -0.28
C SER A 671 -8.91 23.78 -1.59
N SER A 672 -8.57 23.11 -2.72
CA SER A 672 -9.09 23.52 -4.05
C SER A 672 -10.61 23.43 -4.12
N PHE A 673 -11.19 22.41 -3.53
CA PHE A 673 -12.64 22.18 -3.50
C PHE A 673 -13.17 22.23 -2.06
N ALA A 674 -14.49 22.24 -1.91
CA ALA A 674 -15.16 22.08 -0.64
C ALA A 674 -15.47 20.61 -0.35
N ILE A 675 -15.62 20.27 0.94
CA ILE A 675 -15.92 18.93 1.42
C ILE A 675 -17.16 18.94 2.32
N LYS A 676 -17.99 17.90 2.24
CA LYS A 676 -19.13 17.72 3.15
C LYS A 676 -18.68 17.34 4.55
N VAL A 677 -19.25 17.99 5.54
CA VAL A 677 -19.08 17.63 6.95
C VAL A 677 -19.94 16.43 7.30
N ARG A 678 -19.36 15.50 8.07
CA ARG A 678 -20.06 14.42 8.74
C ARG A 678 -19.79 14.48 10.23
N VAL A 679 -20.79 14.93 11.00
CA VAL A 679 -20.71 15.00 12.45
C VAL A 679 -20.82 13.58 13.02
N THR A 680 -19.80 13.14 13.78
CA THR A 680 -19.74 11.77 14.29
C THR A 680 -18.84 11.66 15.52
N GLU A 681 -19.24 10.86 16.50
CA GLU A 681 -18.39 10.48 17.66
C GLU A 681 -17.29 9.47 17.32
N ARG A 682 -17.24 8.99 16.09
CA ARG A 682 -16.24 8.03 15.63
C ARG A 682 -14.84 8.63 15.42
N ILE A 683 -14.65 9.90 15.69
CA ILE A 683 -13.35 10.60 15.68
C ILE A 683 -13.16 11.38 16.98
N ARG A 684 -11.91 11.47 17.46
CA ARG A 684 -11.55 12.31 18.61
C ARG A 684 -11.83 13.79 18.33
N TRP A 685 -12.06 14.55 19.39
CA TRP A 685 -12.33 16.00 19.33
C TRP A 685 -11.12 16.87 18.95
N ASP A 686 -9.89 16.35 19.06
CA ASP A 686 -8.64 17.04 18.71
C ASP A 686 -8.19 16.78 17.27
N SER A 687 -9.01 16.09 16.50
CA SER A 687 -8.69 15.60 15.16
C SER A 687 -9.88 15.67 14.21
N VAL A 688 -9.59 15.72 12.92
CA VAL A 688 -10.55 15.46 11.84
C VAL A 688 -10.06 14.31 10.98
N TYR A 689 -10.94 13.66 10.24
CA TYR A 689 -10.60 12.53 9.38
C TYR A 689 -11.31 12.60 8.04
N MET A 690 -10.59 12.21 6.98
CA MET A 690 -11.17 12.00 5.65
C MET A 690 -10.53 10.79 4.95
N VAL A 691 -11.19 10.29 3.91
CA VAL A 691 -10.62 9.25 3.04
C VAL A 691 -9.70 9.89 2.02
N HIS A 692 -8.48 9.36 1.90
CA HIS A 692 -7.46 9.78 0.94
C HIS A 692 -7.79 9.38 -0.49
N GLY A 693 -7.39 10.22 -1.47
CA GLY A 693 -7.38 9.87 -2.90
C GLY A 693 -8.57 10.41 -3.69
N PHE A 694 -9.21 11.45 -3.19
CA PHE A 694 -10.27 12.21 -3.86
C PHE A 694 -9.80 13.62 -4.25
N GLY A 695 -10.71 14.45 -4.75
CA GLY A 695 -10.44 15.84 -5.07
C GLY A 695 -9.55 16.04 -6.29
N HIS A 696 -9.71 15.18 -7.30
CA HIS A 696 -8.97 15.32 -8.57
C HIS A 696 -9.25 16.66 -9.25
N ASN A 697 -8.20 17.34 -9.69
CA ASN A 697 -8.30 18.62 -10.36
C ASN A 697 -8.19 18.51 -11.90
N ASN A 698 -7.91 17.32 -12.45
CA ASN A 698 -7.88 17.11 -13.89
C ASN A 698 -9.31 16.91 -14.44
N LYS A 699 -9.79 17.86 -15.25
CA LYS A 699 -11.13 17.85 -15.85
C LYS A 699 -11.37 16.65 -16.81
N LYS A 700 -10.32 16.00 -17.28
CA LYS A 700 -10.43 14.80 -18.12
C LYS A 700 -10.87 13.55 -17.34
N LEU A 701 -10.79 13.59 -16.00
CA LEU A 701 -11.35 12.57 -15.10
C LEU A 701 -12.81 12.96 -14.78
N THR A 702 -13.73 12.67 -15.68
CA THR A 702 -15.09 13.26 -15.65
C THR A 702 -15.92 12.87 -14.42
N ARG A 703 -15.62 11.71 -13.81
CA ARG A 703 -16.30 11.24 -12.59
C ARG A 703 -15.63 11.72 -11.30
N ALA A 704 -14.30 11.82 -11.31
CA ALA A 704 -13.51 12.14 -10.10
C ALA A 704 -13.22 13.63 -9.94
N HIS A 705 -13.30 14.44 -11.01
CA HIS A 705 -13.01 15.87 -10.97
C HIS A 705 -13.93 16.61 -9.99
N GLY A 706 -13.33 17.32 -9.03
CA GLY A 706 -14.05 18.15 -8.07
C GLY A 706 -14.90 17.38 -7.05
N ARG A 707 -14.73 16.05 -6.95
CA ARG A 707 -15.45 15.25 -5.96
C ARG A 707 -14.66 15.14 -4.66
N GLY A 708 -15.15 15.79 -3.60
CA GLY A 708 -14.46 15.93 -2.33
C GLY A 708 -13.17 16.75 -2.46
N ILE A 709 -12.22 16.55 -1.54
CA ILE A 709 -10.93 17.26 -1.54
C ILE A 709 -9.74 16.31 -1.55
N ASN A 710 -8.61 16.83 -2.03
CA ASN A 710 -7.33 16.15 -1.98
C ASN A 710 -6.59 16.50 -0.69
N ASP A 711 -6.41 15.53 0.20
CA ASP A 711 -5.69 15.71 1.46
C ASP A 711 -4.22 16.13 1.26
N THR A 712 -3.57 15.70 0.17
CA THR A 712 -2.16 16.02 -0.08
C THR A 712 -1.91 17.50 -0.41
N GLU A 713 -2.92 18.23 -0.87
CA GLU A 713 -2.85 19.70 -1.03
C GLU A 713 -2.60 20.41 0.31
N LEU A 714 -3.13 19.84 1.40
CA LEU A 714 -3.04 20.40 2.76
C LEU A 714 -1.81 19.93 3.53
N VAL A 715 -0.99 19.03 2.93
CA VAL A 715 0.26 18.52 3.52
C VAL A 715 1.43 19.38 3.04
N SER A 716 1.73 20.46 3.77
CA SER A 716 2.85 21.37 3.50
C SER A 716 4.09 21.05 4.33
N ARG A 717 3.91 20.53 5.56
CA ARG A 717 5.00 20.17 6.47
C ARG A 717 5.21 18.68 6.44
N VAL A 718 6.47 18.28 6.24
CA VAL A 718 6.88 16.89 6.17
C VAL A 718 8.08 16.69 7.08
N HIS A 719 7.96 15.81 8.05
CA HIS A 719 9.07 15.39 8.89
C HIS A 719 9.68 14.12 8.29
N ILE A 720 10.92 14.20 7.87
CA ILE A 720 11.60 13.04 7.27
C ILE A 720 12.23 12.20 8.38
N ASP A 721 11.92 10.91 8.39
CA ASP A 721 12.59 9.93 9.24
C ASP A 721 14.08 9.90 8.91
N PRO A 722 14.97 10.23 9.85
CA PRO A 722 16.40 10.38 9.56
C PRO A 722 17.09 9.05 9.24
N VAL A 723 16.51 7.94 9.66
CA VAL A 723 17.10 6.59 9.53
C VAL A 723 16.96 6.07 8.11
N MET A 724 15.72 6.15 7.54
CA MET A 724 15.45 5.52 6.25
C MET A 724 14.71 6.43 5.25
N GLY A 725 14.48 7.70 5.57
CA GLY A 725 13.85 8.65 4.65
C GLY A 725 12.33 8.54 4.54
N GLY A 726 11.67 7.92 5.52
CA GLY A 726 10.21 7.85 5.59
C GLY A 726 9.58 9.24 5.74
N THR A 727 8.42 9.46 5.10
CA THR A 727 7.74 10.75 5.07
C THR A 727 6.72 10.91 6.17
N GLY A 728 7.01 11.71 7.18
CA GLY A 728 6.10 12.10 8.25
C GLY A 728 5.11 13.16 7.78
N MET A 729 4.02 12.76 7.18
CA MET A 729 3.01 13.62 6.54
C MET A 729 1.87 14.02 7.49
N ARG A 730 1.67 13.34 8.61
CA ARG A 730 0.56 13.55 9.56
C ARG A 730 0.82 14.65 10.59
N GLY A 731 1.92 15.39 10.45
CA GLY A 731 2.23 16.57 11.26
C GLY A 731 1.44 17.84 10.87
N ASN A 732 0.39 17.72 10.04
CA ASN A 732 -0.36 18.87 9.53
C ASN A 732 -1.69 19.05 10.26
N PHE A 733 -2.11 20.30 10.33
CA PHE A 733 -3.33 20.74 11.00
C PHE A 733 -4.22 21.52 10.05
N VAL A 734 -5.52 21.48 10.28
CA VAL A 734 -6.51 22.20 9.46
C VAL A 734 -7.54 22.89 10.33
N THR A 735 -8.08 23.98 9.80
CA THR A 735 -9.26 24.69 10.31
C THR A 735 -10.33 24.77 9.24
N PHE A 736 -11.55 25.19 9.62
CA PHE A 736 -12.69 25.25 8.73
C PHE A 736 -12.89 26.66 8.19
N ILE A 737 -13.24 26.77 6.92
CA ILE A 737 -13.73 27.98 6.26
C ILE A 737 -15.16 27.70 5.85
N THR A 738 -16.10 28.43 6.49
CA THR A 738 -17.54 28.28 6.26
C THR A 738 -18.07 29.30 5.26
N ASP A 739 -17.45 30.49 5.21
CA ASP A 739 -17.84 31.60 4.32
C ASP A 739 -16.89 31.63 3.12
N PHE A 740 -17.33 31.09 2.00
CA PHE A 740 -16.62 31.12 0.72
C PHE A 740 -17.62 31.23 -0.43
N ASP A 741 -17.22 31.92 -1.50
CA ASP A 741 -18.02 31.95 -2.71
C ASP A 741 -17.97 30.62 -3.47
N MET A 742 -18.95 30.35 -4.35
CA MET A 742 -18.98 29.12 -5.16
C MET A 742 -17.79 29.02 -6.13
N ASN A 743 -17.02 30.08 -6.36
CA ASN A 743 -15.79 30.12 -7.12
C ASN A 743 -14.54 29.91 -6.24
N GLY A 744 -14.72 29.71 -4.93
CA GLY A 744 -13.67 29.30 -4.00
C GLY A 744 -12.81 30.40 -3.44
N LYS A 745 -13.21 31.67 -3.56
CA LYS A 745 -12.55 32.78 -2.84
C LYS A 745 -13.16 32.94 -1.45
N GLU A 746 -12.32 33.22 -0.43
CA GLU A 746 -12.83 33.71 0.87
C GLU A 746 -13.69 34.94 0.60
N ALA A 747 -14.87 35.00 1.18
CA ALA A 747 -15.65 36.23 1.18
C ALA A 747 -14.82 37.31 1.91
N GLU A 748 -14.52 38.39 1.25
CA GLU A 748 -13.89 39.55 1.91
C GLU A 748 -14.79 40.00 3.07
N ALA A 749 -14.27 39.90 4.31
CA ALA A 749 -14.98 40.26 5.53
C ALA A 749 -15.13 41.81 5.67
#